data_d4a7ad6a27c838d18ccf98ebd1c3b1b0
#
_entry.id   d4a7ad6a27c838d18ccf98ebd1c3b1b0
#
_cell.length_a   1.000
_cell.length_b   1.000
_cell.length_c   1.000
_cell.angle_alpha   90.00
_cell.angle_beta   90.00
_cell.angle_gamma   90.00
#
_symmetry.space_group_name_H-M   'P 1'
#
loop_
_entity.id
_entity.type
_entity.pdbx_description
1 polymer ?
#
loop_
_entity_poly.entity_id
_entity_poly.type
_entity_poly.pdbx_seq_one_letter_code
_entity_poly.pdbx_strand_id
1 'polypeptide(L)'
;MRPRLTLTASILTLSLALGACATEPAPALQEVEAEVPIAQSAVPLSPAARATAVIGANGKPVGISAYPAPLDAVKAGDMAAFLQMTSGLSQEDRDVSPLFDAFLALDRAADGDTVAARNILKTSNSQSDEEGETGFYAFLDAWLLAMDGRPDEAIERHRGAAGAMPGLTGDLSLAAMLEASGRPEQALAVYEFMTPAEIEAPEHQFDPKGLLYSHVRTVISRHALLLQRLGRIEESKAVYQKLADAEPEEAISYAAAIESLETGKNLDNEPLDVPAAFAQSLADVSRALQEQRIIRTIMMGGRIEGFDDQRSAFDQVALLINPKDEGLRAAVIDQLYESALYDGVAHVALSAPQETASLQIAAGQALIMSGDEAGARAAVARALEITDEDDRLRTLYGALQLRTLLNDQNGSSELVDEVISLASNQAERASAHGLAAEIKGQFGDLEAAAVHAAKARELDDTHDRRMALANSLGKIGEVNQALTILRTELLGRPNDPYTLNSLGYFLIEYTEKHEEGFKVLYRARSLAERDPYITDSLGWAYFKMGHLKDAQRLIEQSRAELKPHKHWEIETHLGDIYWHQGKKEEAREAWQNAIDNRPPARERAELEAKLADGLSSPRPERRPLPSVSIGDGEIDRQDI
;
A
#
# COMPACT_ATOMS: atom_id res chain seq x y z
N MET A 1 15.23 17.12 -2.13
CA MET A 1 14.65 15.95 -2.79
C MET A 1 13.15 16.17 -2.76
N ARG A 2 12.52 16.51 -3.86
CA ARG A 2 11.09 16.20 -3.90
C ARG A 2 11.02 14.69 -3.68
N PRO A 3 10.32 14.19 -2.69
CA PRO A 3 10.09 12.75 -2.61
C PRO A 3 9.45 12.39 -3.94
N ARG A 4 10.22 11.74 -4.82
CA ARG A 4 9.58 11.07 -5.95
C ARG A 4 8.61 10.13 -5.29
N LEU A 5 7.34 10.42 -5.41
CA LEU A 5 6.28 9.52 -5.04
C LEU A 5 6.64 8.15 -5.62
N THR A 6 7.25 7.30 -4.79
CA THR A 6 7.37 5.88 -5.04
C THR A 6 6.00 5.21 -4.85
N LEU A 7 4.93 5.99 -5.08
CA LEU A 7 3.56 5.48 -5.21
C LEU A 7 3.46 4.37 -6.27
N THR A 8 4.49 4.21 -7.08
CA THR A 8 4.46 3.32 -8.22
C THR A 8 4.80 1.86 -7.92
N ALA A 9 5.51 1.54 -6.85
CA ALA A 9 5.87 0.14 -6.61
C ALA A 9 4.80 -0.63 -5.81
N SER A 10 4.21 -0.03 -4.78
CA SER A 10 3.21 -0.74 -3.95
C SER A 10 1.79 -0.68 -4.51
N ILE A 11 1.44 0.38 -5.24
CA ILE A 11 0.10 0.53 -5.83
C ILE A 11 -0.04 -0.22 -7.17
N LEU A 12 1.06 -0.37 -7.91
CA LEU A 12 1.08 -1.00 -9.24
C LEU A 12 1.14 -2.54 -9.21
N THR A 13 1.58 -3.15 -8.11
CA THR A 13 1.77 -4.60 -8.02
C THR A 13 0.51 -5.40 -7.69
N LEU A 14 -0.59 -4.77 -7.28
CA LEU A 14 -1.80 -5.52 -6.94
C LEU A 14 -2.71 -5.90 -8.12
N SER A 15 -2.54 -5.28 -9.29
CA SER A 15 -3.32 -5.63 -10.49
C SER A 15 -2.65 -6.67 -11.39
N LEU A 16 -1.40 -7.01 -11.15
CA LEU A 16 -0.52 -7.72 -12.06
C LEU A 16 0.31 -8.82 -11.40
N ALA A 17 -0.10 -9.33 -10.25
CA ALA A 17 0.59 -10.42 -9.56
C ALA A 17 0.43 -11.77 -10.30
N LEU A 18 1.02 -11.83 -11.49
CA LEU A 18 1.65 -13.01 -12.06
C LEU A 18 3.15 -12.73 -12.12
N GLY A 19 3.80 -12.60 -10.97
CA GLY A 19 5.24 -12.50 -10.92
C GLY A 19 5.77 -11.56 -9.84
N ALA A 20 6.35 -12.18 -8.84
CA ALA A 20 7.37 -11.68 -7.93
C ALA A 20 7.03 -10.50 -6.99
N CYS A 21 6.73 -10.84 -5.75
CA CYS A 21 7.32 -10.17 -4.60
C CYS A 21 7.81 -11.24 -3.62
N ALA A 22 9.11 -11.38 -3.55
CA ALA A 22 9.76 -12.17 -2.51
C ALA A 22 9.75 -11.36 -1.21
N THR A 23 8.96 -11.79 -0.23
CA THR A 23 9.20 -11.50 1.18
C THR A 23 9.31 -12.82 1.90
N GLU A 24 10.43 -13.03 2.59
CA GLU A 24 10.72 -14.24 3.34
C GLU A 24 9.68 -14.51 4.44
N PRO A 25 9.39 -15.79 4.74
CA PRO A 25 8.33 -16.16 5.68
C PRO A 25 8.74 -15.99 7.14
N ALA A 26 7.86 -15.38 7.93
CA ALA A 26 7.97 -15.36 9.38
C ALA A 26 7.74 -16.76 9.99
N PRO A 27 8.44 -17.14 11.08
CA PRO A 27 8.32 -18.46 11.69
C PRO A 27 6.94 -18.69 12.33
N ALA A 28 6.46 -19.92 12.19
CA ALA A 28 5.17 -20.37 12.69
C ALA A 28 5.08 -20.30 14.23
N LEU A 29 4.09 -19.56 14.73
CA LEU A 29 3.67 -19.62 16.13
C LEU A 29 2.38 -20.47 16.26
N GLN A 30 2.39 -21.34 17.27
CA GLN A 30 1.30 -22.25 17.58
C GLN A 30 0.02 -21.50 18.00
N GLU A 31 -1.11 -22.01 17.56
CA GLU A 31 -2.46 -21.53 17.92
C GLU A 31 -2.73 -21.71 19.42
N VAL A 32 -3.13 -20.64 20.06
CA VAL A 32 -3.85 -20.67 21.34
C VAL A 32 -5.12 -19.83 21.13
N GLU A 33 -6.24 -20.52 21.02
CA GLU A 33 -7.56 -19.87 21.03
C GLU A 33 -7.86 -19.32 22.43
N ALA A 34 -8.03 -18.00 22.50
CA ALA A 34 -8.71 -17.35 23.63
C ALA A 34 -9.62 -16.27 23.06
N GLU A 35 -10.90 -16.55 23.02
CA GLU A 35 -11.94 -15.55 22.80
C GLU A 35 -11.95 -14.55 23.95
N VAL A 36 -11.55 -13.31 23.70
CA VAL A 36 -11.81 -12.17 24.58
C VAL A 36 -12.85 -11.29 23.88
N PRO A 37 -13.97 -10.95 24.53
CA PRO A 37 -15.00 -10.14 23.92
C PRO A 37 -14.44 -8.74 23.61
N ILE A 38 -14.51 -8.35 22.34
CA ILE A 38 -14.23 -7.00 21.90
C ILE A 38 -15.32 -6.11 22.49
N ALA A 39 -14.97 -5.31 23.49
CA ALA A 39 -15.82 -4.23 23.93
C ALA A 39 -15.90 -3.20 22.79
N GLN A 40 -17.03 -3.20 22.08
CA GLN A 40 -17.38 -2.13 21.18
C GLN A 40 -17.61 -0.87 22.03
N SER A 41 -16.61 -0.01 22.14
CA SER A 41 -16.79 1.35 22.63
C SER A 41 -17.33 2.23 21.51
N ALA A 42 -18.54 1.96 21.05
CA ALA A 42 -19.33 2.95 20.36
C ALA A 42 -19.88 3.91 21.40
N VAL A 43 -19.27 5.09 21.52
CA VAL A 43 -19.88 6.19 22.27
C VAL A 43 -21.21 6.52 21.57
N PRO A 44 -22.37 6.37 22.22
CA PRO A 44 -23.64 6.69 21.59
C PRO A 44 -23.73 8.20 21.37
N LEU A 45 -23.75 8.62 20.11
CA LEU A 45 -23.98 10.00 19.72
C LEU A 45 -25.28 10.51 20.34
N SER A 46 -25.25 11.72 20.92
CA SER A 46 -26.46 12.37 21.41
C SER A 46 -27.50 12.54 20.29
N PRO A 47 -28.82 12.54 20.58
CA PRO A 47 -29.87 12.73 19.58
C PRO A 47 -29.74 14.02 18.74
N ALA A 48 -29.04 15.02 19.25
CA ALA A 48 -28.78 16.29 18.55
C ALA A 48 -27.72 16.16 17.44
N ALA A 49 -26.83 15.16 17.50
CA ALA A 49 -25.83 14.90 16.45
C ALA A 49 -26.40 14.17 15.22
N ARG A 50 -27.66 13.77 15.24
CA ARG A 50 -28.39 13.23 14.08
C ARG A 50 -29.01 14.36 13.25
N ALA A 51 -28.19 15.30 12.81
CA ALA A 51 -28.66 16.36 11.90
C ALA A 51 -29.08 15.75 10.57
N THR A 52 -30.16 16.33 9.99
CA THR A 52 -30.75 15.95 8.71
C THR A 52 -29.70 15.77 7.63
N ALA A 53 -29.62 14.58 7.07
CA ALA A 53 -28.70 14.24 6.00
C ALA A 53 -28.88 15.18 4.80
N VAL A 54 -27.85 15.90 4.42
CA VAL A 54 -27.80 16.60 3.14
C VAL A 54 -27.38 15.57 2.09
N ILE A 55 -28.19 15.38 1.08
CA ILE A 55 -27.94 14.42 0.00
C ILE A 55 -27.34 15.17 -1.18
N GLY A 56 -26.17 14.75 -1.63
CA GLY A 56 -25.49 15.30 -2.81
C GLY A 56 -26.16 14.91 -4.13
N ALA A 57 -25.69 15.48 -5.23
CA ALA A 57 -26.24 15.26 -6.57
C ALA A 57 -26.19 13.79 -7.03
N ASN A 58 -25.36 12.97 -6.43
CA ASN A 58 -25.19 11.53 -6.67
C ASN A 58 -26.06 10.64 -5.75
N GLY A 59 -26.93 11.23 -4.94
CA GLY A 59 -27.80 10.51 -4.01
C GLY A 59 -27.12 9.99 -2.74
N LYS A 60 -25.83 10.27 -2.55
CA LYS A 60 -25.10 9.92 -1.32
C LYS A 60 -25.18 11.06 -0.29
N PRO A 61 -25.19 10.76 1.04
CA PRO A 61 -25.05 11.77 2.08
C PRO A 61 -23.74 12.54 1.94
N VAL A 62 -23.75 13.85 2.22
CA VAL A 62 -22.58 14.73 2.16
C VAL A 62 -22.41 15.53 3.46
N GLY A 63 -21.17 15.94 3.74
CA GLY A 63 -20.81 16.63 4.96
C GLY A 63 -20.89 15.74 6.19
N ILE A 64 -20.98 16.34 7.37
CA ILE A 64 -21.01 15.61 8.66
C ILE A 64 -22.12 14.56 8.77
N SER A 65 -23.20 14.71 8.02
CA SER A 65 -24.29 13.74 7.98
C SER A 65 -23.96 12.45 7.19
N ALA A 66 -22.84 12.42 6.47
CA ALA A 66 -22.38 11.25 5.76
C ALA A 66 -21.80 10.16 6.69
N TYR A 67 -21.39 10.54 7.92
CA TYR A 67 -20.65 9.69 8.80
C TYR A 67 -21.42 9.41 10.10
N PRO A 68 -21.51 8.15 10.55
CA PRO A 68 -22.18 7.79 11.80
C PRO A 68 -21.37 8.18 13.05
N ALA A 69 -20.03 8.26 12.95
CA ALA A 69 -19.14 8.64 14.04
C ALA A 69 -17.94 9.45 13.52
N PRO A 70 -17.27 10.28 14.37
CA PRO A 70 -16.11 11.08 13.93
C PRO A 70 -15.01 10.26 13.28
N LEU A 71 -14.67 9.09 13.83
CA LEU A 71 -13.62 8.22 13.28
C LEU A 71 -13.96 7.63 11.91
N ASP A 72 -15.23 7.56 11.53
CA ASP A 72 -15.61 7.14 10.17
C ASP A 72 -15.26 8.21 9.13
N ALA A 73 -15.25 9.49 9.52
CA ALA A 73 -14.75 10.57 8.67
C ALA A 73 -13.22 10.46 8.48
N VAL A 74 -12.47 10.05 9.48
CA VAL A 74 -11.01 9.78 9.35
C VAL A 74 -10.75 8.66 8.34
N LYS A 75 -11.53 7.58 8.37
CA LYS A 75 -11.47 6.47 7.39
C LYS A 75 -11.78 6.93 5.97
N ALA A 76 -12.65 7.91 5.85
CA ALA A 76 -12.99 8.54 4.57
C ALA A 76 -12.01 9.64 4.15
N GLY A 77 -10.93 9.88 4.90
CA GLY A 77 -9.97 10.95 4.61
C GLY A 77 -10.54 12.36 4.81
N ASP A 78 -11.77 12.49 5.34
CA ASP A 78 -12.47 13.76 5.51
C ASP A 78 -12.20 14.35 6.90
N MET A 79 -11.00 14.89 7.07
CA MET A 79 -10.57 15.49 8.34
C MET A 79 -11.43 16.72 8.70
N ALA A 80 -11.93 17.46 7.70
CA ALA A 80 -12.80 18.60 7.96
C ALA A 80 -14.12 18.16 8.62
N ALA A 81 -14.74 17.10 8.11
CA ALA A 81 -15.94 16.52 8.74
C ALA A 81 -15.64 15.95 10.13
N PHE A 82 -14.51 15.27 10.32
CA PHE A 82 -14.07 14.78 11.64
C PHE A 82 -13.99 15.91 12.67
N LEU A 83 -13.31 17.01 12.32
CA LEU A 83 -13.12 18.16 13.22
C LEU A 83 -14.45 18.88 13.50
N GLN A 84 -15.29 19.04 12.49
CA GLN A 84 -16.62 19.62 12.68
C GLN A 84 -17.50 18.77 13.60
N MET A 85 -17.49 17.45 13.44
CA MET A 85 -18.23 16.52 14.32
C MET A 85 -17.69 16.59 15.74
N THR A 86 -16.37 16.58 15.91
CA THR A 86 -15.69 16.64 17.21
C THR A 86 -15.99 17.96 17.92
N SER A 87 -16.01 19.09 17.21
CA SER A 87 -16.38 20.40 17.78
C SER A 87 -17.83 20.47 18.26
N GLY A 88 -18.71 19.67 17.69
CA GLY A 88 -20.11 19.55 18.07
C GLY A 88 -20.38 18.64 19.28
N LEU A 89 -19.38 17.89 19.76
CA LEU A 89 -19.48 17.04 20.95
C LEU A 89 -19.61 17.88 22.22
N SER A 90 -20.35 17.37 23.23
CA SER A 90 -20.35 17.96 24.56
C SER A 90 -18.96 17.83 25.21
N GLN A 91 -18.68 18.63 26.25
CA GLN A 91 -17.42 18.50 26.98
C GLN A 91 -17.27 17.09 27.58
N GLU A 92 -18.33 16.54 28.15
CA GLU A 92 -18.36 15.19 28.73
C GLU A 92 -18.02 14.11 27.66
N ASP A 93 -18.51 14.27 26.41
CA ASP A 93 -18.18 13.35 25.32
C ASP A 93 -16.72 13.50 24.84
N ARG A 94 -16.15 14.72 24.90
CA ARG A 94 -14.74 14.97 24.56
C ARG A 94 -13.78 14.49 25.65
N ASP A 95 -14.18 14.54 26.92
CA ASP A 95 -13.38 14.08 28.05
C ASP A 95 -13.12 12.57 28.01
N VAL A 96 -13.83 11.82 27.15
CA VAL A 96 -13.54 10.39 26.89
C VAL A 96 -12.18 10.18 26.22
N SER A 97 -11.72 11.17 25.43
CA SER A 97 -10.38 11.15 24.82
C SER A 97 -9.80 12.56 24.74
N PRO A 98 -8.76 12.88 25.51
CA PRO A 98 -8.10 14.18 25.46
C PRO A 98 -7.53 14.53 24.08
N LEU A 99 -7.35 13.53 23.19
CA LEU A 99 -6.94 13.76 21.81
C LEU A 99 -7.94 14.59 20.99
N PHE A 100 -9.22 14.56 21.31
CA PHE A 100 -10.21 15.38 20.60
C PHE A 100 -9.93 16.87 20.76
N ASP A 101 -9.61 17.32 21.97
CA ASP A 101 -9.25 18.72 22.20
C ASP A 101 -7.89 19.06 21.57
N ALA A 102 -6.94 18.13 21.54
CA ALA A 102 -5.69 18.31 20.80
C ALA A 102 -5.95 18.52 19.30
N PHE A 103 -6.79 17.72 18.67
CA PHE A 103 -7.14 17.87 17.26
C PHE A 103 -7.88 19.17 16.97
N LEU A 104 -8.80 19.61 17.84
CA LEU A 104 -9.46 20.90 17.72
C LEU A 104 -8.48 22.08 17.88
N ALA A 105 -7.49 21.95 18.76
CA ALA A 105 -6.44 22.96 18.87
C ALA A 105 -5.58 23.04 17.60
N LEU A 106 -5.24 21.89 17.02
CA LEU A 106 -4.47 21.81 15.77
C LEU A 106 -5.25 22.36 14.56
N ASP A 107 -6.58 22.16 14.51
CA ASP A 107 -7.46 22.80 13.53
C ASP A 107 -7.38 24.32 13.59
N ARG A 108 -7.52 24.90 14.81
CA ARG A 108 -7.37 26.34 15.01
C ARG A 108 -5.98 26.86 14.59
N ALA A 109 -4.95 26.06 14.88
CA ALA A 109 -3.59 26.40 14.49
C ALA A 109 -3.41 26.41 12.96
N ALA A 110 -4.01 25.44 12.26
CA ALA A 110 -3.99 25.39 10.79
C ALA A 110 -4.68 26.61 10.16
N ASP A 111 -5.75 27.12 10.78
CA ASP A 111 -6.42 28.38 10.42
C ASP A 111 -5.63 29.64 10.82
N GLY A 112 -4.49 29.51 11.50
CA GLY A 112 -3.65 30.60 11.98
C GLY A 112 -4.10 31.20 13.33
N ASP A 113 -5.12 30.66 13.99
CA ASP A 113 -5.58 31.11 15.33
C ASP A 113 -4.86 30.35 16.46
N THR A 114 -3.57 30.60 16.60
CA THR A 114 -2.72 29.99 17.64
C THR A 114 -3.18 30.36 19.06
N VAL A 115 -3.84 31.51 19.25
CA VAL A 115 -4.35 31.94 20.55
C VAL A 115 -5.53 31.06 20.99
N ALA A 116 -6.51 30.84 20.11
CA ALA A 116 -7.62 29.95 20.38
C ALA A 116 -7.13 28.50 20.60
N ALA A 117 -6.20 28.04 19.77
CA ALA A 117 -5.57 26.72 19.91
C ALA A 117 -4.96 26.52 21.30
N ARG A 118 -4.14 27.45 21.76
CA ARG A 118 -3.50 27.41 23.09
C ARG A 118 -4.50 27.49 24.25
N ASN A 119 -5.62 28.21 24.07
CA ASN A 119 -6.68 28.26 25.08
C ASN A 119 -7.39 26.92 25.23
N ILE A 120 -7.64 26.20 24.12
CA ILE A 120 -8.19 24.85 24.16
C ILE A 120 -7.26 23.93 24.96
N LEU A 121 -5.96 23.87 24.61
CA LEU A 121 -4.98 23.02 25.31
C LEU A 121 -4.88 23.33 26.81
N LYS A 122 -4.93 24.61 27.20
CA LYS A 122 -4.88 25.01 28.62
C LYS A 122 -6.09 24.53 29.42
N THR A 123 -7.26 24.57 28.80
CA THR A 123 -8.51 24.14 29.47
C THR A 123 -8.48 22.64 29.67
N SER A 124 -8.11 21.87 28.66
CA SER A 124 -8.02 20.41 28.76
C SER A 124 -6.92 19.93 29.70
N ASN A 125 -5.75 20.58 29.66
CA ASN A 125 -4.62 20.23 30.54
C ASN A 125 -4.94 20.45 32.03
N SER A 126 -5.81 21.40 32.36
CA SER A 126 -6.24 21.66 33.74
C SER A 126 -7.15 20.56 34.33
N GLN A 127 -7.65 19.67 33.50
CA GLN A 127 -8.57 18.57 33.84
C GLN A 127 -7.91 17.19 33.85
N SER A 128 -6.66 17.07 33.34
CA SER A 128 -5.92 15.82 33.24
C SER A 128 -5.04 15.59 34.44
N ASP A 129 -5.20 14.45 35.11
CA ASP A 129 -4.38 14.03 36.26
C ASP A 129 -3.17 13.15 35.86
N GLU A 130 -2.96 12.87 34.54
CA GLU A 130 -1.90 11.99 34.03
C GLU A 130 -0.68 12.76 33.51
N GLU A 131 0.51 12.49 34.09
CA GLU A 131 1.78 13.17 33.72
C GLU A 131 2.13 13.07 32.21
N GLY A 132 1.76 11.98 31.56
CA GLY A 132 2.03 11.77 30.13
C GLY A 132 1.21 12.67 29.19
N GLU A 133 -0.05 12.91 29.52
CA GLU A 133 -0.92 13.83 28.77
C GLU A 133 -0.48 15.27 28.92
N THR A 134 -0.06 15.66 30.12
CA THR A 134 0.53 16.97 30.38
C THR A 134 1.75 17.24 29.52
N GLY A 135 2.60 16.23 29.32
CA GLY A 135 3.77 16.32 28.45
C GLY A 135 3.41 16.54 26.98
N PHE A 136 2.41 15.83 26.47
CA PHE A 136 1.95 15.97 25.08
C PHE A 136 1.33 17.35 24.82
N TYR A 137 0.50 17.86 25.71
CA TYR A 137 -0.05 19.21 25.57
C TYR A 137 1.04 20.28 25.65
N ALA A 138 2.06 20.10 26.50
CA ALA A 138 3.20 21.00 26.56
C ALA A 138 4.03 20.98 25.25
N PHE A 139 4.14 19.82 24.61
CA PHE A 139 4.75 19.66 23.29
C PHE A 139 3.96 20.43 22.22
N LEU A 140 2.64 20.28 22.17
CA LEU A 140 1.79 21.03 21.23
C LEU A 140 1.85 22.54 21.49
N ASP A 141 1.78 22.99 22.76
CA ASP A 141 1.90 24.42 23.15
C ASP A 141 3.23 25.03 22.69
N ALA A 142 4.32 24.25 22.74
CA ALA A 142 5.61 24.69 22.22
C ALA A 142 5.57 24.97 20.71
N TRP A 143 4.97 24.07 19.91
CA TRP A 143 4.83 24.30 18.49
C TRP A 143 3.90 25.46 18.15
N LEU A 144 2.82 25.66 18.90
CA LEU A 144 1.94 26.82 18.75
C LEU A 144 2.66 28.15 19.07
N LEU A 145 3.60 28.14 20.03
CA LEU A 145 4.48 29.29 20.28
C LEU A 145 5.42 29.58 19.09
N ALA A 146 5.97 28.53 18.45
CA ALA A 146 6.80 28.68 17.27
C ALA A 146 5.99 29.26 16.10
N MET A 147 4.78 28.77 15.86
CA MET A 147 3.87 29.31 14.85
C MET A 147 3.47 30.77 15.12
N ASP A 148 3.40 31.16 16.40
CA ASP A 148 3.13 32.54 16.84
C ASP A 148 4.33 33.49 16.73
N GLY A 149 5.46 33.02 16.15
CA GLY A 149 6.70 33.79 15.98
C GLY A 149 7.48 34.02 17.28
N ARG A 150 7.35 33.13 18.26
CA ARG A 150 8.00 33.17 19.60
C ARG A 150 9.00 32.01 19.77
N PRO A 151 10.05 31.91 18.92
CA PRO A 151 10.91 30.74 18.86
C PRO A 151 11.70 30.47 20.16
N ASP A 152 12.11 31.50 20.91
CA ASP A 152 12.86 31.30 22.15
C ASP A 152 12.00 30.63 23.23
N GLU A 153 10.77 31.09 23.39
CA GLU A 153 9.81 30.52 24.33
C GLU A 153 9.36 29.12 23.89
N ALA A 154 9.22 28.91 22.58
CA ALA A 154 8.91 27.62 21.99
C ALA A 154 9.97 26.58 22.33
N ILE A 155 11.24 26.89 22.10
CA ILE A 155 12.38 26.00 22.36
C ILE A 155 12.50 25.69 23.85
N GLU A 156 12.33 26.68 24.74
CA GLU A 156 12.36 26.47 26.20
C GLU A 156 11.22 25.56 26.65
N ARG A 157 10.01 25.82 26.16
CA ARG A 157 8.81 25.02 26.43
C ARG A 157 8.97 23.58 25.92
N HIS A 158 9.50 23.41 24.72
CA HIS A 158 9.74 22.11 24.11
C HIS A 158 10.75 21.27 24.91
N ARG A 159 11.87 21.87 25.35
CA ARG A 159 12.86 21.18 26.20
C ARG A 159 12.24 20.64 27.49
N GLY A 160 11.30 21.35 28.08
CA GLY A 160 10.54 20.87 29.23
C GLY A 160 9.60 19.71 28.94
N ALA A 161 9.16 19.57 27.71
CA ALA A 161 8.21 18.53 27.28
C ALA A 161 8.88 17.33 26.59
N ALA A 162 10.10 17.47 26.08
CA ALA A 162 10.76 16.46 25.25
C ALA A 162 10.89 15.08 25.90
N GLY A 163 11.13 15.03 27.22
CA GLY A 163 11.23 13.78 27.96
C GLY A 163 9.91 13.00 28.11
N ALA A 164 8.77 13.63 27.81
CA ALA A 164 7.46 12.98 27.81
C ALA A 164 7.09 12.38 26.45
N MET A 165 7.90 12.63 25.41
CA MET A 165 7.66 12.11 24.07
C MET A 165 8.25 10.69 23.91
N PRO A 166 7.62 9.82 23.10
CA PRO A 166 8.09 8.46 22.92
C PRO A 166 9.41 8.39 22.16
N GLY A 167 10.35 7.58 22.61
CA GLY A 167 11.63 7.30 21.93
C GLY A 167 12.45 8.55 21.68
N LEU A 168 12.93 8.72 20.42
CA LEU A 168 13.73 9.87 19.97
C LEU A 168 12.88 11.03 19.41
N THR A 169 11.55 10.93 19.46
CA THR A 169 10.68 11.92 18.83
C THR A 169 10.78 13.32 19.44
N GLY A 170 11.07 13.40 20.75
CA GLY A 170 11.33 14.67 21.42
C GLY A 170 12.56 15.39 20.87
N ASP A 171 13.67 14.67 20.69
CA ASP A 171 14.92 15.24 20.17
C ASP A 171 14.80 15.53 18.67
N LEU A 172 14.16 14.66 17.89
CA LEU A 172 13.86 14.91 16.47
C LEU A 172 13.03 16.18 16.28
N SER A 173 12.02 16.36 17.10
CA SER A 173 11.16 17.53 17.09
C SER A 173 11.91 18.81 17.52
N LEU A 174 12.81 18.70 18.53
CA LEU A 174 13.66 19.82 18.92
C LEU A 174 14.60 20.25 17.77
N ALA A 175 15.21 19.30 17.08
CA ALA A 175 16.07 19.57 15.94
C ALA A 175 15.29 20.28 14.82
N ALA A 176 14.10 19.78 14.48
CA ALA A 176 13.23 20.40 13.47
C ALA A 176 12.81 21.83 13.88
N MET A 177 12.45 22.04 15.16
CA MET A 177 12.11 23.38 15.69
C MET A 177 13.28 24.35 15.63
N LEU A 178 14.49 23.91 15.97
CA LEU A 178 15.70 24.70 15.89
C LEU A 178 16.02 25.11 14.45
N GLU A 179 15.93 24.16 13.50
CA GLU A 179 16.13 24.43 12.07
C GLU A 179 15.12 25.46 11.56
N ALA A 180 13.83 25.24 11.80
CA ALA A 180 12.75 26.13 11.38
C ALA A 180 12.79 27.51 12.07
N SER A 181 13.45 27.61 13.21
CA SER A 181 13.69 28.88 13.94
C SER A 181 14.96 29.61 13.49
N GLY A 182 15.60 29.20 12.41
CA GLY A 182 16.83 29.80 11.89
C GLY A 182 18.08 29.51 12.73
N ARG A 183 18.11 28.37 13.43
CA ARG A 183 19.25 27.91 14.25
C ARG A 183 19.81 26.56 13.77
N PRO A 184 20.17 26.47 12.46
CA PRO A 184 20.51 25.18 11.85
C PRO A 184 21.76 24.53 12.47
N GLU A 185 22.74 25.29 12.94
CA GLU A 185 23.91 24.73 13.61
C GLU A 185 23.58 24.09 14.97
N GLN A 186 22.56 24.61 15.68
CA GLN A 186 22.09 23.98 16.91
C GLN A 186 21.27 22.73 16.59
N ALA A 187 20.48 22.74 15.51
CA ALA A 187 19.77 21.55 15.02
C ALA A 187 20.77 20.45 14.63
N LEU A 188 21.84 20.83 13.92
CA LEU A 188 22.90 19.91 13.52
C LEU A 188 23.54 19.22 14.73
N ALA A 189 23.85 19.95 15.79
CA ALA A 189 24.41 19.37 17.01
C ALA A 189 23.46 18.34 17.66
N VAL A 190 22.14 18.55 17.58
CA VAL A 190 21.16 17.57 18.05
C VAL A 190 21.17 16.32 17.18
N TYR A 191 21.18 16.46 15.85
CA TYR A 191 21.28 15.31 14.93
C TYR A 191 22.60 14.54 15.09
N GLU A 192 23.73 15.25 15.23
CA GLU A 192 25.04 14.63 15.48
C GLU A 192 25.06 13.80 16.79
N PHE A 193 24.43 14.32 17.84
CA PHE A 193 24.29 13.62 19.11
C PHE A 193 23.44 12.34 18.98
N MET A 194 22.36 12.39 18.17
CA MET A 194 21.46 11.25 17.96
C MET A 194 22.02 10.24 16.95
N THR A 195 22.93 10.65 16.06
CA THR A 195 23.46 9.78 15.01
C THR A 195 24.48 8.81 15.59
N PRO A 196 24.24 7.48 15.60
CA PRO A 196 25.19 6.54 16.15
C PRO A 196 26.47 6.47 15.31
N ALA A 197 27.60 6.15 15.93
CA ALA A 197 28.88 5.97 15.25
C ALA A 197 28.84 4.77 14.30
N GLU A 198 28.19 3.70 14.72
CA GLU A 198 27.98 2.47 13.94
C GLU A 198 26.47 2.20 13.85
N ILE A 199 26.02 1.77 12.69
CA ILE A 199 24.61 1.45 12.43
C ILE A 199 24.52 -0.06 12.24
N GLU A 200 23.85 -0.74 13.16
CA GLU A 200 23.51 -2.15 13.03
C GLU A 200 22.07 -2.26 12.53
N ALA A 201 21.89 -2.77 11.31
CA ALA A 201 20.56 -3.08 10.79
C ALA A 201 19.95 -4.26 11.56
N PRO A 202 18.63 -4.28 11.80
CA PRO A 202 17.95 -5.40 12.43
C PRO A 202 17.96 -6.63 11.50
N GLU A 203 18.12 -7.82 12.08
CA GLU A 203 18.03 -9.08 11.32
C GLU A 203 16.61 -9.36 10.80
N HIS A 204 15.57 -8.81 11.49
CA HIS A 204 14.15 -8.97 11.11
C HIS A 204 13.35 -7.71 11.38
N GLN A 205 12.37 -7.43 10.49
CA GLN A 205 11.47 -6.26 10.58
C GLN A 205 10.69 -6.14 11.90
N PHE A 206 10.48 -7.24 12.63
CA PHE A 206 9.73 -7.30 13.90
C PHE A 206 10.62 -7.47 15.14
N ASP A 207 11.92 -7.32 15.00
CA ASP A 207 12.83 -7.23 16.15
C ASP A 207 12.54 -5.92 16.90
N PRO A 208 12.49 -5.90 18.26
CA PRO A 208 12.48 -4.66 19.03
C PRO A 208 13.61 -3.67 18.67
N LYS A 209 14.75 -4.18 18.17
CA LYS A 209 15.81 -3.37 17.57
C LYS A 209 15.36 -2.69 16.26
N GLY A 210 14.48 -3.32 15.46
CA GLY A 210 13.97 -2.76 14.21
C GLY A 210 13.19 -1.47 14.39
N LEU A 211 12.46 -1.34 15.51
CA LEU A 211 11.72 -0.11 15.84
C LEU A 211 12.66 1.02 16.24
N LEU A 212 13.68 0.73 17.04
CA LEU A 212 14.73 1.72 17.34
C LEU A 212 15.47 2.12 16.07
N TYR A 213 15.69 1.18 15.16
CA TYR A 213 16.35 1.40 13.89
C TYR A 213 15.54 2.32 12.95
N SER A 214 14.21 2.21 12.92
CA SER A 214 13.33 3.12 12.16
C SER A 214 13.56 4.58 12.58
N HIS A 215 13.66 4.85 13.88
CA HIS A 215 13.99 6.20 14.37
C HIS A 215 15.41 6.63 14.01
N VAL A 216 16.39 5.74 14.13
CA VAL A 216 17.78 6.00 13.76
C VAL A 216 17.89 6.34 12.27
N ARG A 217 17.22 5.59 11.40
CA ARG A 217 17.15 5.89 9.96
C ARG A 217 16.56 7.27 9.69
N THR A 218 15.49 7.64 10.39
CA THR A 218 14.89 8.98 10.30
C THR A 218 15.87 10.07 10.74
N VAL A 219 16.56 9.88 11.87
CA VAL A 219 17.61 10.80 12.34
C VAL A 219 18.68 11.02 11.28
N ILE A 220 19.22 9.93 10.73
CA ILE A 220 20.33 9.97 9.76
C ILE A 220 19.89 10.64 8.46
N SER A 221 18.70 10.34 7.95
CA SER A 221 18.18 10.94 6.73
C SER A 221 17.98 12.46 6.90
N ARG A 222 17.46 12.90 8.04
CA ARG A 222 17.28 14.34 8.32
C ARG A 222 18.60 15.06 8.58
N HIS A 223 19.54 14.39 9.23
CA HIS A 223 20.90 14.88 9.40
C HIS A 223 21.56 15.16 8.03
N ALA A 224 21.51 14.18 7.11
CA ALA A 224 22.02 14.34 5.77
C ALA A 224 21.34 15.49 5.01
N LEU A 225 20.01 15.62 5.14
CA LEU A 225 19.25 16.68 4.49
C LEU A 225 19.60 18.07 5.04
N LEU A 226 19.78 18.21 6.35
CA LEU A 226 20.24 19.48 6.94
C LEU A 226 21.64 19.84 6.48
N LEU A 227 22.57 18.90 6.44
CA LEU A 227 23.92 19.11 5.89
C LEU A 227 23.87 19.58 4.43
N GLN A 228 22.98 19.00 3.61
CA GLN A 228 22.75 19.42 2.23
C GLN A 228 22.28 20.88 2.18
N ARG A 229 21.28 21.27 2.97
CA ARG A 229 20.75 22.65 3.04
C ARG A 229 21.80 23.66 3.48
N LEU A 230 22.73 23.22 4.33
CA LEU A 230 23.90 24.03 4.76
C LEU A 230 25.03 24.09 3.72
N GLY A 231 24.89 23.40 2.58
CA GLY A 231 25.93 23.31 1.55
C GLY A 231 27.09 22.37 1.90
N ARG A 232 26.99 21.60 3.00
CA ARG A 232 28.00 20.63 3.47
C ARG A 232 27.86 19.29 2.72
N ILE A 233 27.98 19.33 1.39
CA ILE A 233 27.64 18.24 0.47
C ILE A 233 28.42 16.95 0.75
N GLU A 234 29.74 17.03 0.97
CA GLU A 234 30.56 15.85 1.22
C GLU A 234 30.22 15.16 2.54
N GLU A 235 29.83 15.92 3.54
CA GLU A 235 29.37 15.36 4.81
C GLU A 235 28.01 14.72 4.69
N SER A 236 27.08 15.33 3.94
CA SER A 236 25.78 14.74 3.62
C SER A 236 25.94 13.40 2.90
N LYS A 237 26.84 13.32 1.90
CA LYS A 237 27.16 12.07 1.19
C LYS A 237 27.68 10.99 2.14
N ALA A 238 28.61 11.36 3.03
CA ALA A 238 29.16 10.42 4.00
C ALA A 238 28.10 9.85 4.95
N VAL A 239 27.07 10.65 5.28
CA VAL A 239 25.95 10.21 6.10
C VAL A 239 25.03 9.24 5.32
N TYR A 240 24.72 9.53 4.04
CA TYR A 240 23.95 8.59 3.21
C TYR A 240 24.72 7.29 2.93
N GLN A 241 26.04 7.34 2.81
CA GLN A 241 26.86 6.15 2.63
C GLN A 241 26.75 5.18 3.83
N LYS A 242 26.69 5.69 5.07
CA LYS A 242 26.46 4.87 6.25
C LYS A 242 25.12 4.10 6.19
N LEU A 243 24.05 4.75 5.67
CA LEU A 243 22.76 4.08 5.47
C LEU A 243 22.86 3.01 4.37
N ALA A 244 23.52 3.32 3.25
CA ALA A 244 23.70 2.36 2.17
C ALA A 244 24.48 1.12 2.60
N ASP A 245 25.50 1.30 3.44
CA ASP A 245 26.32 0.20 3.97
C ASP A 245 25.53 -0.66 4.98
N ALA A 246 24.62 -0.05 5.74
CA ALA A 246 23.76 -0.75 6.71
C ALA A 246 22.55 -1.45 6.07
N GLU A 247 22.05 -0.93 4.95
CA GLU A 247 20.87 -1.41 4.24
C GLU A 247 21.18 -1.73 2.76
N PRO A 248 21.86 -2.85 2.46
CA PRO A 248 22.22 -3.17 1.07
C PRO A 248 21.01 -3.32 0.12
N GLU A 249 19.84 -3.70 0.64
CA GLU A 249 18.58 -3.83 -0.13
C GLU A 249 18.03 -2.47 -0.55
N GLU A 250 18.24 -1.43 0.27
CA GLU A 250 17.84 -0.06 0.00
C GLU A 250 18.97 0.79 -0.63
N ALA A 251 20.13 0.21 -0.88
CA ALA A 251 21.32 0.91 -1.37
C ALA A 251 21.06 1.69 -2.68
N ILE A 252 20.12 1.23 -3.53
CA ILE A 252 19.74 1.90 -4.77
C ILE A 252 19.12 3.27 -4.47
N SER A 253 18.26 3.38 -3.46
CA SER A 253 17.62 4.63 -3.05
C SER A 253 18.64 5.64 -2.51
N TYR A 254 19.60 5.16 -1.72
CA TYR A 254 20.68 6.01 -1.17
C TYR A 254 21.70 6.41 -2.25
N ALA A 255 21.99 5.54 -3.20
CA ALA A 255 22.84 5.85 -4.35
C ALA A 255 22.23 6.98 -5.20
N ALA A 256 20.90 6.98 -5.42
CA ALA A 256 20.21 8.05 -6.12
C ALA A 256 20.30 9.39 -5.35
N ALA A 257 20.24 9.37 -4.01
CA ALA A 257 20.43 10.56 -3.19
C ALA A 257 21.87 11.10 -3.32
N ILE A 258 22.87 10.22 -3.28
CA ILE A 258 24.29 10.57 -3.47
C ILE A 258 24.52 11.14 -4.86
N GLU A 259 23.98 10.53 -5.93
CA GLU A 259 24.06 11.04 -7.30
C GLU A 259 23.43 12.43 -7.43
N SER A 260 22.28 12.67 -6.80
CA SER A 260 21.65 13.99 -6.76
C SER A 260 22.57 15.05 -6.12
N LEU A 261 23.26 14.69 -5.04
CA LEU A 261 24.24 15.55 -4.38
C LEU A 261 25.46 15.84 -5.28
N GLU A 262 25.95 14.86 -6.03
CA GLU A 262 27.08 14.98 -6.94
C GLU A 262 26.76 15.82 -8.17
N THR A 263 25.58 15.66 -8.71
CA THR A 263 25.15 16.37 -9.93
C THR A 263 24.54 17.74 -9.65
N GLY A 264 24.16 18.02 -8.41
CA GLY A 264 23.43 19.23 -8.01
C GLY A 264 21.99 19.26 -8.54
N LYS A 265 21.47 18.13 -9.04
CA LYS A 265 20.11 18.04 -9.57
C LYS A 265 19.13 17.51 -8.51
N ASN A 266 17.90 18.02 -8.56
CA ASN A 266 16.81 17.58 -7.66
C ASN A 266 17.15 17.74 -6.16
N LEU A 267 17.92 18.73 -5.78
CA LEU A 267 18.22 19.03 -4.39
C LEU A 267 17.05 19.77 -3.74
N ASP A 268 16.64 19.32 -2.57
CA ASP A 268 15.78 20.08 -1.68
C ASP A 268 16.64 21.00 -0.81
N ASN A 269 16.80 22.24 -1.25
CA ASN A 269 17.59 23.26 -0.56
C ASN A 269 16.70 24.32 0.13
N GLU A 270 15.36 24.12 0.12
CA GLU A 270 14.47 25.05 0.80
C GLU A 270 14.62 24.89 2.33
N PRO A 271 14.72 26.00 3.05
CA PRO A 271 14.74 25.97 4.52
C PRO A 271 13.44 25.35 5.04
N LEU A 272 13.56 24.52 6.08
CA LEU A 272 12.40 23.98 6.76
C LEU A 272 11.65 25.13 7.47
N ASP A 273 10.38 25.34 7.11
CA ASP A 273 9.52 26.32 7.79
C ASP A 273 8.82 25.72 9.03
N VAL A 274 8.24 26.58 9.87
CA VAL A 274 7.63 26.15 11.13
C VAL A 274 6.43 25.20 10.90
N PRO A 275 5.50 25.45 9.95
CA PRO A 275 4.42 24.51 9.67
C PRO A 275 4.92 23.13 9.20
N ALA A 276 5.91 23.09 8.30
CA ALA A 276 6.48 21.84 7.82
C ALA A 276 7.19 21.06 8.94
N ALA A 277 7.98 21.75 9.77
CA ALA A 277 8.65 21.15 10.92
C ALA A 277 7.65 20.60 11.96
N PHE A 278 6.56 21.31 12.18
CA PHE A 278 5.51 20.87 13.11
C PHE A 278 4.76 19.64 12.58
N ALA A 279 4.33 19.68 11.31
CA ALA A 279 3.66 18.53 10.67
C ALA A 279 4.55 17.28 10.70
N GLN A 280 5.83 17.45 10.38
CA GLN A 280 6.82 16.39 10.46
C GLN A 280 6.95 15.81 11.87
N SER A 281 6.95 16.66 12.90
CA SER A 281 7.04 16.24 14.29
C SER A 281 5.77 15.51 14.77
N LEU A 282 4.59 15.91 14.31
CA LEU A 282 3.33 15.21 14.58
C LEU A 282 3.33 13.81 13.94
N ALA A 283 3.80 13.69 12.70
CA ALA A 283 3.91 12.40 12.02
C ALA A 283 4.90 11.45 12.73
N ASP A 284 6.00 11.98 13.29
CA ASP A 284 6.95 11.18 14.05
C ASP A 284 6.34 10.66 15.37
N VAL A 285 5.62 11.52 16.09
CA VAL A 285 4.91 11.12 17.32
C VAL A 285 3.85 10.06 16.99
N SER A 286 3.07 10.26 15.93
CA SER A 286 2.07 9.32 15.45
C SER A 286 2.68 7.94 15.19
N ARG A 287 3.79 7.88 14.46
CA ARG A 287 4.52 6.65 14.17
C ARG A 287 5.02 5.97 15.43
N ALA A 288 5.65 6.71 16.33
CA ALA A 288 6.19 6.17 17.58
C ALA A 288 5.09 5.59 18.50
N LEU A 289 3.92 6.24 18.58
CA LEU A 289 2.78 5.72 19.32
C LEU A 289 2.25 4.41 18.72
N GLN A 290 2.17 4.33 17.38
CA GLN A 290 1.80 3.10 16.70
C GLN A 290 2.81 1.97 16.99
N GLU A 291 4.10 2.23 16.88
CA GLU A 291 5.15 1.27 17.16
C GLU A 291 5.06 0.73 18.59
N GLN A 292 4.83 1.60 19.58
CA GLN A 292 4.60 1.17 20.98
C GLN A 292 3.35 0.30 21.12
N ARG A 293 2.28 0.62 20.40
CA ARG A 293 1.05 -0.20 20.37
C ARG A 293 1.32 -1.58 19.78
N ILE A 294 2.05 -1.62 18.67
CA ILE A 294 2.46 -2.86 17.98
C ILE A 294 3.27 -3.75 18.94
N ILE A 295 4.32 -3.22 19.56
CA ILE A 295 5.15 -3.97 20.53
C ILE A 295 4.29 -4.51 21.65
N ARG A 296 3.46 -3.66 22.28
CA ARG A 296 2.61 -4.08 23.39
C ARG A 296 1.68 -5.22 22.96
N THR A 297 1.05 -5.11 21.79
CA THR A 297 0.14 -6.13 21.25
C THR A 297 0.86 -7.46 21.04
N ILE A 298 2.04 -7.44 20.40
CA ILE A 298 2.85 -8.65 20.17
C ILE A 298 3.29 -9.27 21.50
N MET A 299 3.78 -8.46 22.45
CA MET A 299 4.23 -8.95 23.76
C MET A 299 3.10 -9.58 24.59
N MET A 300 1.85 -9.16 24.37
CA MET A 300 0.66 -9.75 24.98
C MET A 300 0.11 -10.95 24.21
N GLY A 301 0.78 -11.40 23.15
CA GLY A 301 0.32 -12.51 22.29
C GLY A 301 -0.87 -12.17 21.39
N GLY A 302 -1.17 -10.87 21.23
CA GLY A 302 -2.23 -10.38 20.33
C GLY A 302 -1.79 -10.32 18.88
N ARG A 303 -2.77 -10.20 17.97
CA ARG A 303 -2.55 -9.91 16.56
C ARG A 303 -2.81 -8.43 16.29
N ILE A 304 -2.04 -7.85 15.39
CA ILE A 304 -2.28 -6.49 14.89
C ILE A 304 -3.22 -6.65 13.72
N GLU A 305 -4.47 -6.27 13.88
CA GLU A 305 -5.47 -6.33 12.83
C GLU A 305 -6.20 -4.99 12.74
N GLY A 306 -6.50 -4.58 11.50
CA GLY A 306 -7.36 -3.45 11.19
C GLY A 306 -6.64 -2.10 11.07
N PHE A 307 -7.44 -1.12 10.66
CA PHE A 307 -7.02 0.26 10.45
C PHE A 307 -6.67 0.96 11.77
N ASP A 308 -5.59 1.74 11.78
CA ASP A 308 -5.20 2.55 12.92
C ASP A 308 -5.82 3.95 12.82
N ASP A 309 -7.06 4.09 13.32
CA ASP A 309 -7.82 5.34 13.28
C ASP A 309 -7.04 6.50 13.94
N GLN A 310 -6.33 6.22 15.04
CA GLN A 310 -5.61 7.26 15.79
C GLN A 310 -4.40 7.76 15.01
N ARG A 311 -3.59 6.85 14.46
CA ARG A 311 -2.47 7.20 13.60
C ARG A 311 -2.93 8.02 12.41
N SER A 312 -3.95 7.54 11.71
CA SER A 312 -4.48 8.22 10.53
C SER A 312 -5.01 9.62 10.84
N ALA A 313 -5.67 9.80 12.00
CA ALA A 313 -6.10 11.12 12.43
C ALA A 313 -4.93 12.09 12.65
N PHE A 314 -3.84 11.63 13.29
CA PHE A 314 -2.64 12.44 13.47
C PHE A 314 -1.97 12.81 12.15
N ASP A 315 -1.80 11.84 11.24
CA ASP A 315 -1.17 12.06 9.95
C ASP A 315 -2.03 13.00 9.07
N GLN A 316 -3.35 12.88 9.10
CA GLN A 316 -4.25 13.77 8.39
C GLN A 316 -4.30 15.20 9.00
N VAL A 317 -4.24 15.34 10.33
CA VAL A 317 -4.10 16.65 10.97
C VAL A 317 -2.77 17.29 10.65
N ALA A 318 -1.70 16.52 10.59
CA ALA A 318 -0.41 17.03 10.14
C ALA A 318 -0.48 17.57 8.70
N LEU A 319 -1.27 16.95 7.81
CA LEU A 319 -1.56 17.48 6.48
C LEU A 319 -2.37 18.79 6.48
N LEU A 320 -3.19 19.06 7.50
CA LEU A 320 -3.85 20.37 7.64
C LEU A 320 -2.83 21.45 8.00
N ILE A 321 -1.86 21.13 8.85
CA ILE A 321 -0.78 22.06 9.25
C ILE A 321 0.17 22.35 8.07
N ASN A 322 0.54 21.31 7.31
CA ASN A 322 1.36 21.45 6.10
C ASN A 322 0.72 20.72 4.91
N PRO A 323 -0.27 21.33 4.26
CA PRO A 323 -0.98 20.70 3.16
C PRO A 323 -0.13 20.47 1.89
N LYS A 324 1.07 21.03 1.83
CA LYS A 324 2.02 20.88 0.72
C LYS A 324 2.93 19.65 0.86
N ASP A 325 2.89 18.94 1.97
CA ASP A 325 3.72 17.77 2.22
C ASP A 325 3.25 16.57 1.39
N GLU A 326 3.87 16.41 0.22
CA GLU A 326 3.57 15.32 -0.71
C GLU A 326 3.96 13.95 -0.13
N GLY A 327 5.03 13.88 0.67
CA GLY A 327 5.48 12.64 1.29
C GLY A 327 4.50 12.14 2.35
N LEU A 328 4.04 13.05 3.21
CA LEU A 328 3.02 12.72 4.23
C LEU A 328 1.68 12.37 3.57
N ARG A 329 1.28 13.09 2.51
CA ARG A 329 0.07 12.78 1.74
C ARG A 329 0.15 11.38 1.14
N ALA A 330 1.28 11.02 0.55
CA ALA A 330 1.51 9.68 0.02
C ALA A 330 1.38 8.62 1.11
N ALA A 331 1.98 8.84 2.28
CA ALA A 331 1.90 7.90 3.41
C ALA A 331 0.46 7.71 3.92
N VAL A 332 -0.35 8.77 3.96
CA VAL A 332 -1.79 8.67 4.30
C VAL A 332 -2.56 7.90 3.23
N ILE A 333 -2.29 8.17 1.96
CA ILE A 333 -2.90 7.45 0.83
C ILE A 333 -2.56 5.96 0.91
N ASP A 334 -1.29 5.60 1.12
CA ASP A 334 -0.86 4.21 1.23
C ASP A 334 -1.56 3.48 2.40
N GLN A 335 -1.62 4.12 3.57
CA GLN A 335 -2.30 3.56 4.75
C GLN A 335 -3.79 3.29 4.50
N LEU A 336 -4.49 4.23 3.87
CA LEU A 336 -5.90 4.09 3.52
C LEU A 336 -6.09 2.99 2.46
N TYR A 337 -5.19 2.92 1.49
CA TYR A 337 -5.22 1.94 0.41
C TYR A 337 -5.02 0.51 0.94
N GLU A 338 -4.00 0.29 1.79
CA GLU A 338 -3.73 -1.00 2.43
C GLU A 338 -4.93 -1.50 3.26
N SER A 339 -5.72 -0.57 3.78
CA SER A 339 -6.92 -0.86 4.56
C SER A 339 -8.20 -0.97 3.71
N ALA A 340 -8.07 -0.90 2.38
CA ALA A 340 -9.18 -0.89 1.41
C ALA A 340 -10.19 0.25 1.63
N LEU A 341 -9.75 1.39 2.18
CA LEU A 341 -10.55 2.59 2.40
C LEU A 341 -10.48 3.53 1.18
N TYR A 342 -10.95 3.05 0.04
CA TYR A 342 -10.73 3.69 -1.26
C TYR A 342 -11.38 5.06 -1.41
N ASP A 343 -12.56 5.30 -0.82
CA ASP A 343 -13.17 6.63 -0.82
C ASP A 343 -12.26 7.65 -0.10
N GLY A 344 -11.59 7.23 0.96
CA GLY A 344 -10.59 8.03 1.68
C GLY A 344 -9.36 8.33 0.85
N VAL A 345 -8.83 7.34 0.13
CA VAL A 345 -7.71 7.52 -0.81
C VAL A 345 -8.06 8.59 -1.84
N ALA A 346 -9.23 8.46 -2.49
CA ALA A 346 -9.68 9.43 -3.50
C ALA A 346 -9.84 10.83 -2.91
N HIS A 347 -10.43 10.95 -1.71
CA HIS A 347 -10.60 12.23 -1.03
C HIS A 347 -9.26 12.90 -0.72
N VAL A 348 -8.32 12.19 -0.09
CA VAL A 348 -7.00 12.73 0.27
C VAL A 348 -6.18 13.12 -0.97
N ALA A 349 -6.25 12.33 -2.04
CA ALA A 349 -5.55 12.62 -3.29
C ALA A 349 -6.10 13.87 -4.00
N LEU A 350 -7.44 13.99 -4.08
CA LEU A 350 -8.10 15.10 -4.79
C LEU A 350 -8.18 16.40 -3.97
N SER A 351 -8.00 16.34 -2.64
CA SER A 351 -7.96 17.51 -1.77
C SER A 351 -6.59 18.18 -1.68
N ALA A 352 -5.59 17.70 -2.43
CA ALA A 352 -4.26 18.30 -2.44
C ALA A 352 -4.31 19.75 -2.95
N PRO A 353 -3.60 20.70 -2.31
CA PRO A 353 -3.57 22.09 -2.75
C PRO A 353 -2.88 22.27 -4.11
N GLN A 354 -1.97 21.37 -4.45
CA GLN A 354 -1.35 21.28 -5.76
C GLN A 354 -1.78 20.00 -6.44
N GLU A 355 -2.50 20.14 -7.53
CA GLU A 355 -2.92 19.03 -8.36
C GLU A 355 -1.73 18.46 -9.14
N THR A 356 -1.51 17.14 -9.07
CA THR A 356 -0.47 16.45 -9.84
C THR A 356 -1.07 15.25 -10.60
N ALA A 357 -0.44 14.90 -11.71
CA ALA A 357 -0.87 13.74 -12.50
C ALA A 357 -0.84 12.44 -11.67
N SER A 358 0.16 12.28 -10.80
CA SER A 358 0.29 11.12 -9.91
C SER A 358 -0.87 11.01 -8.93
N LEU A 359 -1.30 12.12 -8.33
CA LEU A 359 -2.46 12.15 -7.41
C LEU A 359 -3.77 11.85 -8.15
N GLN A 360 -3.92 12.35 -9.38
CA GLN A 360 -5.08 12.02 -10.20
C GLN A 360 -5.12 10.53 -10.59
N ILE A 361 -3.99 9.91 -10.88
CA ILE A 361 -3.89 8.47 -11.12
C ILE A 361 -4.25 7.68 -9.85
N ALA A 362 -3.72 8.06 -8.69
CA ALA A 362 -4.04 7.42 -7.41
C ALA A 362 -5.55 7.53 -7.09
N ALA A 363 -6.14 8.72 -7.27
CA ALA A 363 -7.57 8.92 -7.12
C ALA A 363 -8.37 8.08 -8.10
N GLY A 364 -7.97 8.05 -9.37
CA GLY A 364 -8.63 7.24 -10.41
C GLY A 364 -8.66 5.76 -10.05
N GLN A 365 -7.56 5.22 -9.54
CA GLN A 365 -7.48 3.84 -9.07
C GLN A 365 -8.44 3.58 -7.90
N ALA A 366 -8.42 4.44 -6.90
CA ALA A 366 -9.28 4.33 -5.73
C ALA A 366 -10.78 4.41 -6.10
N LEU A 367 -11.14 5.34 -7.00
CA LEU A 367 -12.50 5.49 -7.50
C LEU A 367 -12.98 4.25 -8.28
N ILE A 368 -12.09 3.59 -9.03
CA ILE A 368 -12.40 2.28 -9.62
C ILE A 368 -12.74 1.26 -8.55
N MET A 369 -11.92 1.18 -7.50
CA MET A 369 -12.10 0.20 -6.43
C MET A 369 -13.35 0.47 -5.58
N SER A 370 -13.77 1.73 -5.44
CA SER A 370 -15.03 2.10 -4.77
C SER A 370 -16.26 2.03 -5.68
N GLY A 371 -16.07 1.77 -6.99
CA GLY A 371 -17.15 1.62 -7.96
C GLY A 371 -17.60 2.93 -8.65
N ASP A 372 -16.91 4.05 -8.43
CA ASP A 372 -17.15 5.31 -9.14
C ASP A 372 -16.36 5.38 -10.44
N GLU A 373 -16.84 4.68 -11.47
CA GLU A 373 -16.17 4.67 -12.78
C GLU A 373 -16.20 6.03 -13.47
N ALA A 374 -17.22 6.84 -13.24
CA ALA A 374 -17.32 8.16 -13.86
C ALA A 374 -16.25 9.11 -13.28
N GLY A 375 -16.09 9.14 -11.97
CA GLY A 375 -15.03 9.87 -11.30
C GLY A 375 -13.65 9.39 -11.71
N ALA A 376 -13.45 8.07 -11.83
CA ALA A 376 -12.20 7.50 -12.28
C ALA A 376 -11.82 7.93 -13.70
N ARG A 377 -12.78 7.92 -14.65
CA ARG A 377 -12.55 8.42 -16.02
C ARG A 377 -12.17 9.90 -16.05
N ALA A 378 -12.82 10.71 -15.21
CA ALA A 378 -12.49 12.13 -15.08
C ALA A 378 -11.09 12.34 -14.52
N ALA A 379 -10.69 11.60 -13.49
CA ALA A 379 -9.35 11.65 -12.90
C ALA A 379 -8.26 11.25 -13.90
N VAL A 380 -8.46 10.16 -14.67
CA VAL A 380 -7.53 9.75 -15.72
C VAL A 380 -7.40 10.80 -16.82
N ALA A 381 -8.52 11.38 -17.28
CA ALA A 381 -8.50 12.44 -18.28
C ALA A 381 -7.72 13.66 -17.77
N ARG A 382 -7.96 14.04 -16.51
CA ARG A 382 -7.26 15.16 -15.88
C ARG A 382 -5.77 14.91 -15.72
N ALA A 383 -5.37 13.69 -15.31
CA ALA A 383 -3.95 13.32 -15.24
C ALA A 383 -3.23 13.50 -16.58
N LEU A 384 -3.84 13.06 -17.67
CA LEU A 384 -3.30 13.18 -19.01
C LEU A 384 -3.20 14.63 -19.50
N GLU A 385 -4.10 15.51 -19.03
CA GLU A 385 -4.12 16.93 -19.38
C GLU A 385 -3.02 17.72 -18.68
N ILE A 386 -2.78 17.44 -17.37
CA ILE A 386 -1.88 18.27 -16.53
C ILE A 386 -0.45 17.75 -16.47
N THR A 387 -0.16 16.57 -17.03
CA THR A 387 1.18 15.99 -16.96
C THR A 387 2.18 16.79 -17.80
N ASP A 388 3.37 17.01 -17.27
CA ASP A 388 4.49 17.60 -17.99
C ASP A 388 5.28 16.55 -18.82
N GLU A 389 6.28 17.01 -19.59
CA GLU A 389 7.08 16.15 -20.46
C GLU A 389 7.93 15.15 -19.64
N ASP A 390 8.45 15.56 -18.48
CA ASP A 390 9.33 14.72 -17.66
C ASP A 390 8.56 13.56 -17.01
N ASP A 391 7.30 13.78 -16.62
CA ASP A 391 6.42 12.77 -16.02
C ASP A 391 5.48 12.09 -17.02
N ARG A 392 5.50 12.50 -18.30
CA ARG A 392 4.56 12.02 -19.33
C ARG A 392 4.51 10.50 -19.42
N LEU A 393 5.65 9.85 -19.56
CA LEU A 393 5.71 8.40 -19.72
C LEU A 393 5.12 7.67 -18.48
N ARG A 394 5.44 8.13 -17.27
CA ARG A 394 4.90 7.57 -16.02
C ARG A 394 3.38 7.72 -15.95
N THR A 395 2.87 8.92 -16.28
CA THR A 395 1.43 9.18 -16.28
C THR A 395 0.71 8.32 -17.30
N LEU A 396 1.28 8.12 -18.50
CA LEU A 396 0.73 7.23 -19.52
C LEU A 396 0.62 5.79 -19.02
N TYR A 397 1.64 5.27 -18.33
CA TYR A 397 1.58 3.92 -17.75
C TYR A 397 0.41 3.79 -16.77
N GLY A 398 0.26 4.73 -15.83
CA GLY A 398 -0.85 4.73 -14.87
C GLY A 398 -2.21 4.88 -15.56
N ALA A 399 -2.35 5.84 -16.47
CA ALA A 399 -3.58 6.09 -17.22
C ALA A 399 -3.99 4.87 -18.06
N LEU A 400 -3.03 4.20 -18.69
CA LEU A 400 -3.26 3.02 -19.50
C LEU A 400 -3.81 1.85 -18.67
N GLN A 401 -3.25 1.61 -17.49
CA GLN A 401 -3.76 0.59 -16.58
C GLN A 401 -5.19 0.90 -16.12
N LEU A 402 -5.46 2.15 -15.73
CA LEU A 402 -6.80 2.54 -15.30
C LEU A 402 -7.83 2.46 -16.44
N ARG A 403 -7.48 2.89 -17.66
CA ARG A 403 -8.36 2.72 -18.83
C ARG A 403 -8.65 1.25 -19.13
N THR A 404 -7.66 0.39 -18.94
CA THR A 404 -7.83 -1.06 -19.08
C THR A 404 -8.81 -1.61 -18.05
N LEU A 405 -8.68 -1.22 -16.77
CA LEU A 405 -9.62 -1.58 -15.71
C LEU A 405 -11.03 -1.03 -15.96
N LEU A 406 -11.15 0.13 -16.60
CA LEU A 406 -12.41 0.75 -16.99
C LEU A 406 -12.99 0.16 -18.29
N ASN A 407 -12.36 -0.88 -18.85
CA ASN A 407 -12.72 -1.52 -20.11
C ASN A 407 -12.78 -0.54 -21.31
N ASP A 408 -11.91 0.48 -21.31
CA ASP A 408 -11.77 1.45 -22.38
C ASP A 408 -10.74 0.97 -23.41
N GLN A 409 -11.15 0.05 -24.28
CA GLN A 409 -10.27 -0.56 -25.28
C GLN A 409 -9.66 0.46 -26.25
N ASN A 410 -10.47 1.42 -26.71
CA ASN A 410 -9.99 2.41 -27.68
C ASN A 410 -8.95 3.35 -27.05
N GLY A 411 -9.28 3.93 -25.91
CA GLY A 411 -8.37 4.81 -25.19
C GLY A 411 -7.10 4.09 -24.74
N SER A 412 -7.19 2.81 -24.34
CA SER A 412 -6.01 2.01 -24.01
C SER A 412 -5.11 1.75 -25.23
N SER A 413 -5.70 1.47 -26.40
CA SER A 413 -4.90 1.23 -27.62
C SER A 413 -4.14 2.47 -28.07
N GLU A 414 -4.78 3.66 -27.98
CA GLU A 414 -4.13 4.95 -28.28
C GLU A 414 -2.92 5.19 -27.37
N LEU A 415 -3.08 4.96 -26.05
CA LEU A 415 -2.01 5.15 -25.09
C LEU A 415 -0.86 4.13 -25.23
N VAL A 416 -1.16 2.87 -25.61
CA VAL A 416 -0.12 1.86 -25.87
C VAL A 416 0.84 2.35 -26.96
N ASP A 417 0.30 2.84 -28.07
CA ASP A 417 1.11 3.33 -29.18
C ASP A 417 1.96 4.53 -28.78
N GLU A 418 1.39 5.46 -27.97
CA GLU A 418 2.11 6.60 -27.44
C GLU A 418 3.25 6.16 -26.51
N VAL A 419 3.01 5.25 -25.55
CA VAL A 419 4.03 4.71 -24.65
C VAL A 419 5.18 4.07 -25.42
N ILE A 420 4.89 3.26 -26.44
CA ILE A 420 5.92 2.63 -27.27
C ILE A 420 6.74 3.70 -28.03
N SER A 421 6.08 4.75 -28.53
CA SER A 421 6.75 5.82 -29.28
C SER A 421 7.68 6.68 -28.44
N LEU A 422 7.34 6.91 -27.17
CA LEU A 422 8.11 7.71 -26.22
C LEU A 422 9.27 6.96 -25.57
N ALA A 423 9.26 5.63 -25.64
CA ALA A 423 10.30 4.81 -25.05
C ALA A 423 11.66 5.05 -25.74
N SER A 424 12.57 5.71 -25.03
CA SER A 424 13.80 6.27 -25.60
C SER A 424 14.95 5.26 -25.63
N ASN A 425 15.05 4.38 -24.63
CA ASN A 425 16.11 3.40 -24.49
C ASN A 425 15.57 1.95 -24.55
N GLN A 426 16.49 0.99 -24.56
CA GLN A 426 16.14 -0.43 -24.73
C GLN A 426 15.28 -0.95 -23.58
N ALA A 427 15.57 -0.56 -22.34
CA ALA A 427 14.83 -1.00 -21.15
C ALA A 427 13.40 -0.43 -21.14
N GLU A 428 13.23 0.85 -21.49
CA GLU A 428 11.91 1.47 -21.63
C GLU A 428 11.08 0.81 -22.75
N ARG A 429 11.69 0.55 -23.91
CA ARG A 429 11.01 -0.18 -25.00
C ARG A 429 10.60 -1.59 -24.59
N ALA A 430 11.45 -2.28 -23.85
CA ALA A 430 11.11 -3.60 -23.31
C ALA A 430 9.92 -3.52 -22.36
N SER A 431 9.88 -2.51 -21.50
CA SER A 431 8.77 -2.28 -20.56
C SER A 431 7.48 -1.88 -21.29
N ALA A 432 7.57 -1.00 -22.28
CA ALA A 432 6.44 -0.61 -23.11
C ALA A 432 5.80 -1.81 -23.84
N HIS A 433 6.63 -2.67 -24.44
CA HIS A 433 6.13 -3.90 -25.06
C HIS A 433 5.57 -4.90 -24.04
N GLY A 434 6.13 -4.99 -22.83
CA GLY A 434 5.57 -5.81 -21.74
C GLY A 434 4.16 -5.36 -21.36
N LEU A 435 3.98 -4.06 -21.16
CA LEU A 435 2.67 -3.46 -20.87
C LEU A 435 1.68 -3.65 -22.05
N ALA A 436 2.14 -3.47 -23.28
CA ALA A 436 1.31 -3.71 -24.46
C ALA A 436 0.81 -5.17 -24.53
N ALA A 437 1.67 -6.14 -24.21
CA ALA A 437 1.29 -7.55 -24.16
C ALA A 437 0.16 -7.82 -23.18
N GLU A 438 0.26 -7.22 -22.01
CA GLU A 438 -0.69 -7.35 -20.94
C GLU A 438 -2.06 -6.77 -21.32
N ILE A 439 -2.08 -5.54 -21.83
CA ILE A 439 -3.30 -4.85 -22.23
C ILE A 439 -3.99 -5.55 -23.40
N LYS A 440 -3.23 -5.96 -24.41
CA LYS A 440 -3.78 -6.76 -25.52
C LYS A 440 -4.40 -8.06 -25.00
N GLY A 441 -3.74 -8.73 -24.05
CA GLY A 441 -4.27 -9.91 -23.37
C GLY A 441 -5.57 -9.64 -22.61
N GLN A 442 -5.65 -8.50 -21.89
CA GLN A 442 -6.84 -8.09 -21.16
C GLN A 442 -8.06 -7.88 -22.07
N PHE A 443 -7.86 -7.34 -23.26
CA PHE A 443 -8.92 -7.15 -24.25
C PHE A 443 -9.14 -8.35 -25.18
N GLY A 444 -8.48 -9.48 -24.93
CA GLY A 444 -8.66 -10.72 -25.67
C GLY A 444 -7.91 -10.81 -27.01
N ASP A 445 -7.06 -9.83 -27.35
CA ASP A 445 -6.16 -9.88 -28.50
C ASP A 445 -4.89 -10.67 -28.13
N LEU A 446 -5.08 -11.99 -27.94
CA LEU A 446 -4.06 -12.87 -27.38
C LEU A 446 -2.85 -13.04 -28.32
N GLU A 447 -3.06 -12.97 -29.65
CA GLU A 447 -1.98 -13.06 -30.62
C GLU A 447 -1.09 -11.81 -30.56
N ALA A 448 -1.67 -10.62 -30.54
CA ALA A 448 -0.90 -9.39 -30.37
C ALA A 448 -0.18 -9.39 -29.01
N ALA A 449 -0.82 -9.88 -27.95
CA ALA A 449 -0.20 -10.01 -26.63
C ALA A 449 1.07 -10.88 -26.69
N ALA A 450 1.02 -12.03 -27.35
CA ALA A 450 2.18 -12.90 -27.49
C ALA A 450 3.30 -12.26 -28.33
N VAL A 451 2.96 -11.52 -29.39
CA VAL A 451 3.93 -10.78 -30.20
C VAL A 451 4.65 -9.71 -29.36
N HIS A 452 3.91 -8.93 -28.58
CA HIS A 452 4.49 -7.91 -27.71
C HIS A 452 5.33 -8.53 -26.59
N ALA A 453 4.90 -9.62 -25.96
CA ALA A 453 5.67 -10.34 -24.95
C ALA A 453 6.99 -10.89 -25.51
N ALA A 454 6.97 -11.44 -26.74
CA ALA A 454 8.18 -11.89 -27.41
C ALA A 454 9.14 -10.72 -27.69
N LYS A 455 8.61 -9.56 -28.10
CA LYS A 455 9.41 -8.36 -28.36
C LYS A 455 10.01 -7.79 -27.08
N ALA A 456 9.26 -7.76 -25.98
CA ALA A 456 9.76 -7.35 -24.68
C ALA A 456 10.96 -8.21 -24.23
N ARG A 457 10.83 -9.54 -24.37
CA ARG A 457 11.92 -10.48 -24.09
C ARG A 457 13.13 -10.32 -25.01
N GLU A 458 12.91 -10.09 -26.31
CA GLU A 458 14.02 -9.84 -27.25
C GLU A 458 14.87 -8.64 -26.85
N LEU A 459 14.19 -7.58 -26.35
CA LEU A 459 14.84 -6.34 -25.91
C LEU A 459 15.55 -6.48 -24.57
N ASP A 460 14.97 -7.24 -23.65
CA ASP A 460 15.50 -7.41 -22.29
C ASP A 460 15.12 -8.80 -21.77
N ASP A 461 16.03 -9.77 -21.85
CA ASP A 461 15.77 -11.19 -21.53
C ASP A 461 15.87 -11.45 -20.03
N THR A 462 14.93 -10.90 -19.26
CA THR A 462 14.79 -11.13 -17.82
C THR A 462 13.89 -12.34 -17.53
N HIS A 463 13.95 -12.83 -16.29
CA HIS A 463 13.07 -13.89 -15.79
C HIS A 463 11.60 -13.52 -15.99
N ASP A 464 11.19 -12.33 -15.55
CA ASP A 464 9.79 -11.87 -15.59
C ASP A 464 9.26 -11.81 -17.01
N ARG A 465 10.08 -11.38 -17.96
CA ARG A 465 9.69 -11.33 -19.39
C ARG A 465 9.56 -12.71 -20.02
N ARG A 466 10.41 -13.68 -19.58
CA ARG A 466 10.25 -15.07 -20.00
C ARG A 466 8.98 -15.69 -19.42
N MET A 467 8.64 -15.36 -18.16
CA MET A 467 7.38 -15.78 -17.53
C MET A 467 6.16 -15.15 -18.24
N ALA A 468 6.20 -13.86 -18.53
CA ALA A 468 5.14 -13.16 -19.26
C ALA A 468 4.92 -13.74 -20.66
N LEU A 469 6.01 -14.07 -21.39
CA LEU A 469 5.92 -14.74 -22.68
C LEU A 469 5.33 -16.14 -22.56
N ALA A 470 5.75 -16.94 -21.57
CA ALA A 470 5.19 -18.27 -21.36
C ALA A 470 3.68 -18.19 -21.09
N ASN A 471 3.24 -17.24 -20.27
CA ASN A 471 1.81 -17.02 -19.98
C ASN A 471 1.03 -16.64 -21.27
N SER A 472 1.55 -15.72 -22.06
CA SER A 472 0.91 -15.31 -23.32
C SER A 472 0.84 -16.46 -24.34
N LEU A 473 1.92 -17.24 -24.48
CA LEU A 473 1.95 -18.42 -25.36
C LEU A 473 0.95 -19.49 -24.93
N GLY A 474 0.80 -19.74 -23.63
CA GLY A 474 -0.19 -20.68 -23.11
C GLY A 474 -1.62 -20.28 -23.46
N LYS A 475 -1.95 -18.99 -23.34
CA LYS A 475 -3.28 -18.46 -23.66
C LYS A 475 -3.66 -18.56 -25.13
N ILE A 476 -2.70 -18.52 -26.05
CA ILE A 476 -2.94 -18.73 -27.50
C ILE A 476 -2.85 -20.21 -27.92
N GLY A 477 -2.67 -21.12 -26.97
CA GLY A 477 -2.60 -22.55 -27.22
C GLY A 477 -1.20 -23.08 -27.56
N GLU A 478 -0.16 -22.25 -27.60
CA GLU A 478 1.24 -22.63 -27.82
C GLU A 478 1.86 -23.25 -26.56
N VAL A 479 1.13 -24.20 -25.97
CA VAL A 479 1.39 -24.79 -24.64
C VAL A 479 2.79 -25.41 -24.56
N ASN A 480 3.24 -26.12 -25.62
CA ASN A 480 4.56 -26.77 -25.61
C ASN A 480 5.71 -25.74 -25.52
N GLN A 481 5.58 -24.59 -26.18
CA GLN A 481 6.57 -23.52 -26.10
C GLN A 481 6.58 -22.91 -24.70
N ALA A 482 5.40 -22.65 -24.12
CA ALA A 482 5.24 -22.16 -22.76
C ALA A 482 5.89 -23.11 -21.73
N LEU A 483 5.58 -24.41 -21.80
CA LEU A 483 6.16 -25.41 -20.90
C LEU A 483 7.69 -25.51 -21.04
N THR A 484 8.22 -25.35 -22.27
CA THR A 484 9.66 -25.34 -22.50
C THR A 484 10.34 -24.16 -21.80
N ILE A 485 9.75 -22.97 -21.88
CA ILE A 485 10.28 -21.78 -21.17
C ILE A 485 10.25 -22.02 -19.67
N LEU A 486 9.12 -22.43 -19.10
CA LEU A 486 8.95 -22.65 -17.66
C LEU A 486 9.92 -23.71 -17.11
N ARG A 487 10.09 -24.82 -17.85
CA ARG A 487 11.06 -25.86 -17.45
C ARG A 487 12.50 -25.37 -17.54
N THR A 488 12.82 -24.56 -18.55
CA THR A 488 14.16 -23.96 -18.68
C THR A 488 14.46 -23.03 -17.50
N GLU A 489 13.49 -22.22 -17.08
CA GLU A 489 13.63 -21.36 -15.90
C GLU A 489 13.91 -22.18 -14.62
N LEU A 490 13.22 -23.30 -14.45
CA LEU A 490 13.42 -24.17 -13.29
C LEU A 490 14.78 -24.88 -13.28
N LEU A 491 15.48 -25.01 -14.42
CA LEU A 491 16.86 -25.50 -14.42
C LEU A 491 17.81 -24.54 -13.69
N GLY A 492 17.57 -23.24 -13.82
CA GLY A 492 18.36 -22.21 -13.13
C GLY A 492 17.85 -21.90 -11.71
N ARG A 493 16.54 -22.08 -11.47
CA ARG A 493 15.84 -21.72 -10.21
C ARG A 493 14.91 -22.84 -9.75
N PRO A 494 15.43 -24.03 -9.35
CA PRO A 494 14.61 -25.22 -9.14
C PRO A 494 13.62 -25.12 -7.97
N ASN A 495 13.79 -24.15 -7.09
CA ASN A 495 12.95 -23.91 -5.92
C ASN A 495 12.16 -22.60 -6.01
N ASP A 496 12.08 -21.97 -7.19
CA ASP A 496 11.25 -20.80 -7.35
C ASP A 496 9.75 -21.20 -7.32
N PRO A 497 9.00 -20.82 -6.26
CA PRO A 497 7.63 -21.27 -6.09
C PRO A 497 6.69 -20.73 -7.16
N TYR A 498 6.97 -19.57 -7.72
CA TYR A 498 6.12 -18.94 -8.74
C TYR A 498 6.29 -19.59 -10.10
N THR A 499 7.53 -19.92 -10.49
CA THR A 499 7.76 -20.69 -11.73
C THR A 499 7.20 -22.10 -11.62
N LEU A 500 7.33 -22.76 -10.45
CA LEU A 500 6.68 -24.04 -10.17
C LEU A 500 5.16 -23.92 -10.26
N ASN A 501 4.58 -22.86 -9.69
CA ASN A 501 3.15 -22.60 -9.77
C ASN A 501 2.69 -22.48 -11.22
N SER A 502 3.35 -21.66 -12.02
CA SER A 502 3.02 -21.50 -13.44
C SER A 502 3.14 -22.81 -14.22
N LEU A 503 4.22 -23.56 -14.03
CA LEU A 503 4.39 -24.87 -14.67
C LEU A 503 3.26 -25.84 -14.28
N GLY A 504 2.99 -25.95 -13.00
CA GLY A 504 1.96 -26.85 -12.48
C GLY A 504 0.56 -26.46 -12.95
N TYR A 505 0.22 -25.18 -12.94
CA TYR A 505 -1.05 -24.67 -13.44
C TYR A 505 -1.22 -24.96 -14.94
N PHE A 506 -0.19 -24.70 -15.76
CA PHE A 506 -0.22 -25.00 -17.20
C PHE A 506 -0.41 -26.49 -17.48
N LEU A 507 0.24 -27.36 -16.73
CA LEU A 507 0.08 -28.80 -16.84
C LEU A 507 -1.36 -29.25 -16.50
N ILE A 508 -1.97 -28.63 -15.49
CA ILE A 508 -3.35 -28.92 -15.05
C ILE A 508 -4.38 -28.36 -16.02
N GLU A 509 -4.20 -27.12 -16.49
CA GLU A 509 -5.22 -26.41 -17.26
C GLU A 509 -5.19 -26.74 -18.74
N TYR A 510 -4.00 -26.81 -19.33
CA TYR A 510 -3.83 -26.91 -20.78
C TYR A 510 -3.38 -28.29 -21.27
N THR A 511 -3.19 -29.28 -20.36
CA THR A 511 -2.76 -30.63 -20.74
C THR A 511 -3.50 -31.71 -19.96
N GLU A 512 -3.32 -32.98 -20.35
CA GLU A 512 -3.79 -34.14 -19.58
C GLU A 512 -2.80 -34.61 -18.50
N LYS A 513 -1.71 -33.88 -18.26
CA LYS A 513 -0.65 -34.24 -17.30
C LYS A 513 -1.00 -33.84 -15.86
N HIS A 514 -2.22 -34.14 -15.43
CA HIS A 514 -2.75 -33.69 -14.14
C HIS A 514 -1.95 -34.23 -12.95
N GLU A 515 -1.38 -35.45 -13.01
CA GLU A 515 -0.55 -35.99 -11.93
C GLU A 515 0.78 -35.25 -11.78
N GLU A 516 1.44 -34.94 -12.92
CA GLU A 516 2.66 -34.13 -12.93
C GLU A 516 2.39 -32.72 -12.38
N GLY A 517 1.34 -32.06 -12.91
CA GLY A 517 0.94 -30.71 -12.49
C GLY A 517 0.62 -30.66 -10.99
N PHE A 518 -0.11 -31.67 -10.46
CA PHE A 518 -0.40 -31.75 -9.03
C PHE A 518 0.87 -31.83 -8.17
N LYS A 519 1.85 -32.67 -8.54
CA LYS A 519 3.11 -32.79 -7.79
C LYS A 519 3.88 -31.46 -7.77
N VAL A 520 3.94 -30.80 -8.92
CA VAL A 520 4.62 -29.50 -9.08
C VAL A 520 3.95 -28.42 -8.23
N LEU A 521 2.60 -28.33 -8.25
CA LEU A 521 1.85 -27.38 -7.44
C LEU A 521 1.96 -27.67 -5.94
N TYR A 522 1.97 -28.95 -5.57
CA TYR A 522 2.17 -29.35 -4.18
C TYR A 522 3.55 -28.87 -3.67
N ARG A 523 4.59 -28.99 -4.50
CA ARG A 523 5.92 -28.47 -4.17
C ARG A 523 5.90 -26.94 -4.08
N ALA A 524 5.31 -26.26 -5.06
CA ALA A 524 5.19 -24.78 -5.01
C ALA A 524 4.56 -24.35 -3.68
N ARG A 525 3.45 -24.99 -3.27
CA ARG A 525 2.75 -24.73 -2.02
C ARG A 525 3.62 -25.00 -0.78
N SER A 526 4.47 -26.03 -0.80
CA SER A 526 5.38 -26.32 0.31
C SER A 526 6.51 -25.28 0.48
N LEU A 527 6.85 -24.56 -0.59
CA LEU A 527 7.86 -23.49 -0.59
C LEU A 527 7.25 -22.12 -0.25
N ALA A 528 5.95 -21.94 -0.48
CA ALA A 528 5.21 -20.70 -0.20
C ALA A 528 3.83 -21.02 0.40
N GLU A 529 3.82 -21.46 1.65
CA GLU A 529 2.65 -22.07 2.31
C GLU A 529 1.42 -21.16 2.46
N ARG A 530 1.62 -19.82 2.50
CA ARG A 530 0.55 -18.83 2.68
C ARG A 530 0.28 -17.98 1.44
N ASP A 531 0.89 -18.34 0.31
CA ASP A 531 0.60 -17.61 -0.92
C ASP A 531 -0.81 -17.98 -1.43
N PRO A 532 -1.73 -17.01 -1.55
CA PRO A 532 -3.11 -17.27 -1.95
C PRO A 532 -3.22 -17.81 -3.38
N TYR A 533 -2.38 -17.35 -4.30
CA TYR A 533 -2.42 -17.77 -5.70
C TYR A 533 -1.91 -19.21 -5.89
N ILE A 534 -0.86 -19.57 -5.18
CA ILE A 534 -0.34 -20.94 -5.18
C ILE A 534 -1.33 -21.88 -4.48
N THR A 535 -1.98 -21.41 -3.42
CA THR A 535 -3.03 -22.15 -2.71
C THR A 535 -4.24 -22.42 -3.61
N ASP A 536 -4.67 -21.42 -4.39
CA ASP A 536 -5.73 -21.53 -5.38
C ASP A 536 -5.38 -22.53 -6.48
N SER A 537 -4.21 -22.41 -7.09
CA SER A 537 -3.72 -23.31 -8.14
C SER A 537 -3.70 -24.77 -7.69
N LEU A 538 -3.25 -25.04 -6.46
CA LEU A 538 -3.31 -26.39 -5.89
C LEU A 538 -4.78 -26.83 -5.64
N GLY A 539 -5.63 -25.93 -5.17
CA GLY A 539 -7.07 -26.17 -5.03
C GLY A 539 -7.72 -26.52 -6.37
N TRP A 540 -7.34 -25.82 -7.42
CA TRP A 540 -7.77 -26.10 -8.78
C TRP A 540 -7.30 -27.47 -9.29
N ALA A 541 -6.06 -27.86 -8.97
CA ALA A 541 -5.58 -29.21 -9.27
C ALA A 541 -6.40 -30.30 -8.58
N TYR A 542 -6.78 -30.13 -7.31
CA TYR A 542 -7.71 -31.04 -6.63
C TYR A 542 -9.06 -31.10 -7.34
N PHE A 543 -9.58 -29.96 -7.81
CA PHE A 543 -10.83 -29.92 -8.56
C PHE A 543 -10.73 -30.75 -9.86
N LYS A 544 -9.72 -30.49 -10.70
CA LYS A 544 -9.50 -31.22 -11.96
C LYS A 544 -9.31 -32.72 -11.75
N MET A 545 -8.81 -33.13 -10.59
CA MET A 545 -8.71 -34.54 -10.18
C MET A 545 -9.97 -35.06 -9.47
N GLY A 546 -11.05 -34.30 -9.39
CA GLY A 546 -12.35 -34.71 -8.86
C GLY A 546 -12.47 -34.75 -7.33
N HIS A 547 -11.52 -34.16 -6.61
CA HIS A 547 -11.50 -34.07 -5.14
C HIS A 547 -12.18 -32.79 -4.65
N LEU A 548 -13.47 -32.60 -4.92
CA LEU A 548 -14.21 -31.36 -4.73
C LEU A 548 -14.19 -30.78 -3.31
N LYS A 549 -14.09 -31.62 -2.26
CA LYS A 549 -14.05 -31.16 -0.86
C LYS A 549 -12.70 -30.52 -0.53
N ASP A 550 -11.61 -31.14 -0.98
CA ASP A 550 -10.27 -30.61 -0.77
C ASP A 550 -10.04 -29.35 -1.60
N ALA A 551 -10.55 -29.33 -2.85
CA ALA A 551 -10.57 -28.16 -3.70
C ALA A 551 -11.28 -26.97 -3.03
N GLN A 552 -12.51 -27.17 -2.54
CA GLN A 552 -13.26 -26.14 -1.84
C GLN A 552 -12.47 -25.59 -0.66
N ARG A 553 -11.96 -26.45 0.21
CA ARG A 553 -11.21 -26.04 1.40
C ARG A 553 -10.01 -25.16 1.07
N LEU A 554 -9.22 -25.55 0.05
CA LEU A 554 -8.03 -24.79 -0.35
C LEU A 554 -8.39 -23.44 -1.00
N ILE A 555 -9.40 -23.40 -1.87
CA ILE A 555 -9.78 -22.14 -2.53
C ILE A 555 -10.48 -21.18 -1.54
N GLU A 556 -11.26 -21.69 -0.58
CA GLU A 556 -11.79 -20.86 0.51
C GLU A 556 -10.66 -20.33 1.41
N GLN A 557 -9.60 -21.13 1.65
CA GLN A 557 -8.41 -20.66 2.34
C GLN A 557 -7.71 -19.57 1.55
N SER A 558 -7.44 -19.76 0.26
CA SER A 558 -6.87 -18.75 -0.63
C SER A 558 -7.65 -17.43 -0.59
N ARG A 559 -8.99 -17.52 -0.72
CA ARG A 559 -9.88 -16.35 -0.61
C ARG A 559 -9.76 -15.64 0.75
N ALA A 560 -9.58 -16.40 1.83
CA ALA A 560 -9.43 -15.82 3.17
C ALA A 560 -8.05 -15.15 3.36
N GLU A 561 -7.00 -15.74 2.82
CA GLU A 561 -5.63 -15.22 2.87
C GLU A 561 -5.47 -13.92 2.05
N LEU A 562 -6.29 -13.72 1.01
CA LEU A 562 -6.26 -12.54 0.16
C LEU A 562 -6.99 -11.32 0.74
N LYS A 563 -7.82 -11.49 1.77
CA LYS A 563 -8.60 -10.37 2.37
C LYS A 563 -7.70 -9.22 2.84
N PRO A 564 -8.14 -7.95 2.69
CA PRO A 564 -9.48 -7.51 2.24
C PRO A 564 -9.69 -7.54 0.73
N HIS A 565 -8.65 -7.84 -0.04
CA HIS A 565 -8.72 -7.89 -1.49
C HIS A 565 -9.47 -9.14 -1.98
N LYS A 566 -9.90 -9.10 -3.25
CA LYS A 566 -10.54 -10.22 -3.93
C LYS A 566 -9.85 -10.42 -5.28
N HIS A 567 -9.89 -11.63 -5.81
CA HIS A 567 -9.37 -11.94 -7.13
C HIS A 567 -10.41 -12.71 -7.95
N TRP A 568 -10.64 -12.28 -9.18
CA TRP A 568 -11.68 -12.82 -10.04
C TRP A 568 -11.51 -14.33 -10.33
N GLU A 569 -10.28 -14.80 -10.48
CA GLU A 569 -10.00 -16.21 -10.79
C GLU A 569 -10.33 -17.13 -9.60
N ILE A 570 -9.94 -16.73 -8.39
CA ILE A 570 -10.26 -17.47 -7.15
C ILE A 570 -11.77 -17.59 -6.96
N GLU A 571 -12.52 -16.51 -7.18
CA GLU A 571 -13.98 -16.53 -7.11
C GLU A 571 -14.58 -17.39 -8.24
N THR A 572 -13.99 -17.38 -9.44
CA THR A 572 -14.39 -18.26 -10.56
C THR A 572 -14.23 -19.73 -10.20
N HIS A 573 -13.06 -20.12 -9.70
CA HIS A 573 -12.78 -21.49 -9.30
C HIS A 573 -13.73 -21.96 -8.18
N LEU A 574 -14.01 -21.08 -7.22
CA LEU A 574 -14.93 -21.39 -6.13
C LEU A 574 -16.36 -21.61 -6.65
N GLY A 575 -16.82 -20.77 -7.57
CA GLY A 575 -18.12 -20.91 -8.22
C GLY A 575 -18.26 -22.22 -8.98
N ASP A 576 -17.23 -22.60 -9.73
CA ASP A 576 -17.20 -23.85 -10.49
C ASP A 576 -17.27 -25.09 -9.56
N ILE A 577 -16.56 -25.06 -8.45
CA ILE A 577 -16.59 -26.10 -7.43
C ILE A 577 -17.97 -26.21 -6.78
N TYR A 578 -18.56 -25.09 -6.35
CA TYR A 578 -19.88 -25.05 -5.75
C TYR A 578 -20.94 -25.59 -6.71
N TRP A 579 -20.87 -25.22 -8.00
CA TRP A 579 -21.77 -25.73 -9.02
C TRP A 579 -21.77 -27.26 -9.09
N HIS A 580 -20.60 -27.89 -9.16
CA HIS A 580 -20.46 -29.34 -9.22
C HIS A 580 -20.77 -30.05 -7.91
N GLN A 581 -20.85 -29.32 -6.80
CA GLN A 581 -21.36 -29.83 -5.52
C GLN A 581 -22.89 -29.69 -5.39
N GLY A 582 -23.55 -29.03 -6.35
CA GLY A 582 -24.99 -28.77 -6.31
C GLY A 582 -25.39 -27.51 -5.54
N LYS A 583 -24.45 -26.74 -5.04
CA LYS A 583 -24.62 -25.46 -4.34
C LYS A 583 -24.78 -24.34 -5.36
N LYS A 584 -25.96 -24.29 -6.02
CA LYS A 584 -26.17 -23.45 -7.20
C LYS A 584 -26.21 -21.95 -6.91
N GLU A 585 -26.74 -21.55 -5.77
CA GLU A 585 -26.83 -20.14 -5.38
C GLU A 585 -25.48 -19.62 -4.97
N GLU A 586 -24.72 -20.39 -4.18
CA GLU A 586 -23.35 -20.03 -3.80
C GLU A 586 -22.42 -19.96 -5.03
N ALA A 587 -22.66 -20.80 -6.03
CA ALA A 587 -21.91 -20.74 -7.29
C ALA A 587 -22.18 -19.44 -8.04
N ARG A 588 -23.44 -19.02 -8.15
CA ARG A 588 -23.82 -17.76 -8.81
C ARG A 588 -23.28 -16.55 -8.06
N GLU A 589 -23.32 -16.56 -6.73
CA GLU A 589 -22.75 -15.50 -5.90
C GLU A 589 -21.24 -15.38 -6.15
N ALA A 590 -20.50 -16.50 -6.19
CA ALA A 590 -19.07 -16.50 -6.46
C ALA A 590 -18.75 -15.98 -7.87
N TRP A 591 -19.48 -16.40 -8.91
CA TRP A 591 -19.29 -15.89 -10.27
C TRP A 591 -19.64 -14.40 -10.40
N GLN A 592 -20.66 -13.92 -9.68
CA GLN A 592 -20.95 -12.49 -9.63
C GLN A 592 -19.82 -11.72 -8.96
N ASN A 593 -19.29 -12.22 -7.84
CA ASN A 593 -18.10 -11.66 -7.21
C ASN A 593 -16.91 -11.64 -8.16
N ALA A 594 -16.71 -12.68 -9.00
CA ALA A 594 -15.67 -12.71 -10.00
C ALA A 594 -15.83 -11.58 -11.03
N ILE A 595 -17.05 -11.36 -11.53
CA ILE A 595 -17.36 -10.28 -12.49
C ILE A 595 -17.10 -8.90 -11.87
N ASP A 596 -17.52 -8.71 -10.61
CA ASP A 596 -17.34 -7.45 -9.88
C ASP A 596 -15.85 -7.13 -9.64
N ASN A 597 -14.98 -8.16 -9.66
CA ASN A 597 -13.53 -8.02 -9.57
C ASN A 597 -12.82 -7.90 -10.94
N ARG A 598 -13.57 -7.49 -11.97
CA ARG A 598 -13.04 -7.02 -13.26
C ARG A 598 -12.12 -8.03 -13.98
N PRO A 599 -12.62 -9.23 -14.30
CA PRO A 599 -11.85 -10.21 -15.08
C PRO A 599 -11.56 -9.65 -16.49
N PRO A 600 -10.55 -10.20 -17.20
CA PRO A 600 -10.32 -9.90 -18.61
C PRO A 600 -11.58 -10.13 -19.45
N ALA A 601 -11.66 -9.47 -20.61
CA ALA A 601 -12.88 -9.42 -21.41
C ALA A 601 -13.40 -10.81 -21.83
N ARG A 602 -12.51 -11.74 -22.13
CA ARG A 602 -12.87 -13.12 -22.48
C ARG A 602 -13.46 -13.86 -21.30
N GLU A 603 -12.76 -13.84 -20.16
CA GLU A 603 -13.16 -14.52 -18.93
C GLU A 603 -14.46 -13.91 -18.37
N ARG A 604 -14.67 -12.60 -18.54
CA ARG A 604 -15.92 -11.93 -18.21
C ARG A 604 -17.10 -12.51 -19.02
N ALA A 605 -16.95 -12.66 -20.33
CA ALA A 605 -17.99 -13.23 -21.17
C ALA A 605 -18.31 -14.70 -20.77
N GLU A 606 -17.28 -15.47 -20.41
CA GLU A 606 -17.46 -16.85 -19.92
C GLU A 606 -18.22 -16.86 -18.57
N LEU A 607 -17.94 -15.95 -17.67
CA LEU A 607 -18.62 -15.81 -16.37
C LEU A 607 -20.08 -15.39 -16.55
N GLU A 608 -20.37 -14.44 -17.45
CA GLU A 608 -21.73 -14.02 -17.79
C GLU A 608 -22.55 -15.19 -18.34
N ALA A 609 -21.94 -16.03 -19.20
CA ALA A 609 -22.57 -17.27 -19.68
C ALA A 609 -22.81 -18.29 -18.54
N LYS A 610 -21.86 -18.46 -17.61
CA LYS A 610 -22.03 -19.31 -16.43
C LYS A 610 -23.17 -18.84 -15.52
N LEU A 611 -23.33 -17.52 -15.34
CA LEU A 611 -24.46 -16.95 -14.57
C LEU A 611 -25.81 -17.24 -15.22
N ALA A 612 -25.90 -17.11 -16.54
CA ALA A 612 -27.14 -17.30 -17.29
C ALA A 612 -27.53 -18.80 -17.34
N ASP A 613 -26.62 -19.63 -17.81
CA ASP A 613 -26.91 -21.03 -18.20
C ASP A 613 -26.36 -22.07 -17.21
N GLY A 614 -25.47 -21.68 -16.32
CA GLY A 614 -24.70 -22.60 -15.47
C GLY A 614 -23.58 -23.29 -16.24
N LEU A 615 -22.86 -24.20 -15.56
CA LEU A 615 -21.84 -25.00 -16.20
C LEU A 615 -22.46 -26.20 -16.93
N SER A 616 -22.11 -26.33 -18.21
CA SER A 616 -22.42 -27.49 -19.04
C SER A 616 -21.37 -28.61 -18.95
N SER A 617 -20.17 -28.30 -18.45
CA SER A 617 -19.09 -29.27 -18.31
C SER A 617 -19.47 -30.38 -17.31
N PRO A 618 -19.11 -31.66 -17.57
CA PRO A 618 -19.37 -32.74 -16.64
C PRO A 618 -18.53 -32.56 -15.37
N ARG A 619 -19.04 -33.08 -14.27
CA ARG A 619 -18.29 -33.14 -13.02
C ARG A 619 -16.98 -33.92 -13.24
N PRO A 620 -15.81 -33.37 -12.80
CA PRO A 620 -14.55 -34.09 -12.91
C PRO A 620 -14.59 -35.47 -12.24
N GLU A 621 -14.07 -36.48 -12.92
CA GLU A 621 -13.96 -37.82 -12.37
C GLU A 621 -12.90 -37.86 -11.27
N ARG A 622 -13.22 -38.62 -10.19
CA ARG A 622 -12.27 -38.76 -9.11
C ARG A 622 -11.13 -39.69 -9.48
N ARG A 623 -9.94 -39.14 -9.64
CA ARG A 623 -8.67 -39.83 -9.89
C ARG A 623 -7.89 -40.04 -8.59
N PRO A 624 -7.06 -41.09 -8.46
CA PRO A 624 -6.15 -41.22 -7.32
C PRO A 624 -5.19 -40.00 -7.26
N LEU A 625 -4.94 -39.52 -6.05
CA LEU A 625 -3.91 -38.51 -5.89
C LEU A 625 -2.52 -39.15 -5.97
N PRO A 626 -1.54 -38.53 -6.64
CA PRO A 626 -0.18 -39.03 -6.63
C PRO A 626 0.38 -38.97 -5.19
N SER A 627 1.24 -39.93 -4.85
CA SER A 627 1.98 -39.87 -3.59
C SER A 627 2.98 -38.73 -3.67
N VAL A 628 2.92 -37.82 -2.72
CA VAL A 628 3.87 -36.70 -2.55
C VAL A 628 4.46 -36.82 -1.17
N SER A 629 5.80 -36.85 -1.03
CA SER A 629 6.48 -36.78 0.25
C SER A 629 7.12 -35.41 0.42
N ILE A 630 6.88 -34.79 1.59
CA ILE A 630 7.40 -33.45 1.94
C ILE A 630 8.94 -33.47 2.04
N GLY A 631 9.58 -34.65 2.08
CA GLY A 631 11.03 -34.80 2.21
C GLY A 631 11.79 -35.03 0.90
N ASP A 632 11.11 -35.36 -0.20
CA ASP A 632 11.76 -35.63 -1.49
C ASP A 632 11.88 -34.33 -2.29
N GLY A 633 12.80 -33.49 -1.84
CA GLY A 633 13.02 -32.14 -2.40
C GLY A 633 13.68 -32.08 -3.79
N GLU A 634 13.94 -33.20 -4.42
CA GLU A 634 14.46 -33.25 -5.79
C GLU A 634 13.35 -33.65 -6.76
N ILE A 635 12.88 -32.67 -7.55
CA ILE A 635 12.26 -33.02 -8.83
C ILE A 635 13.37 -33.69 -9.65
N ASP A 636 13.18 -34.93 -10.05
CA ASP A 636 14.12 -35.58 -10.95
C ASP A 636 14.23 -34.69 -12.19
N ARG A 637 15.48 -34.39 -12.62
CA ARG A 637 15.74 -33.60 -13.84
C ARG A 637 15.07 -34.18 -15.07
N GLN A 638 14.59 -35.42 -14.99
CA GLN A 638 13.80 -36.08 -16.02
C GLN A 638 12.31 -35.72 -15.98
N ASP A 639 11.80 -35.16 -14.85
CA ASP A 639 10.41 -34.73 -14.70
C ASP A 639 10.22 -33.24 -15.07
N ILE A 640 11.32 -32.52 -15.30
CA ILE A 640 11.37 -31.17 -15.82
C ILE A 640 11.67 -31.21 -17.32
#